data_2de189b06370054da67c6487f0b74f11
#
_entry.id   2de189b06370054da67c6487f0b74f11
#
_cell.length_a   1.000
_cell.length_b   1.000
_cell.length_c   1.000
_cell.angle_alpha   90.00
_cell.angle_beta   90.00
_cell.angle_gamma   90.00
#
_symmetry.space_group_name_H-M   'P 1'
#
loop_
_entity.id
_entity.type
_entity.pdbx_description
1 polymer ?
#
loop_
_entity_poly.entity_id
_entity_poly.type
_entity_poly.pdbx_seq_one_letter_code
_entity_poly.pdbx_strand_id
1 'polypeptide(L)'
;MSKKFLYLFKEGHDAFGGDQTTMKNTLGGKGAGLAEMTHAGMPVPQGFTITTEACTQYYADNREINDEIKADIFKYMGILEEQTGKTFGSIENPLLVSVRSGARQSMPGMMDTILNLGLNDQAVEGLAKKTNNARFAYDCYRRFIQMYSDVVMELGKSFFEERIDAMKERKGVTQDVELDAEDLKELVKEFKQIYLEKQGEEFPQDPKEQLIGAVKAVFRSWDNPRANVYRKMNEIPYEWGTAVNVQQMAFGNSGMRSGTGVAFTRNPATGEKKLMGEYLINAQGEDVVAGIRTPSPISKLHEEMPEVYDQFVEIATRLENYYKDMQDMEFTIEDGKLFMLQTRNGKRTAQAALQIACDLVDEGVIDEKTAVLRVEPKQLDTLLHPQFDAAALKAAQAIGKGLAASPGSACGRVVFSAEDAEEKVKDDAWKKVVLVRLETSPEDIVGMQVSQGILTVRGGMTSHAAVVARGMGTCCVSGCGNDNNVAIDYDAKVITINGHTFHEGDWMSIDGSTGNIYEGQIATVASTENANFKRFMGWADANRQMKVMTNADNPRDAQNAVDMGAEGIGLCRTEHMFFAEDRIAAVREMICARTVEERKTALAKVEPFQEADFTAMYRIMGDRPMTIRYLDPPLHEFLPTKPEDIAALAKDMGMTTEELNNVVVSLHEFNPMMGHRGCRLAVTYPEIAEMQTNAVIKAAIKVSAETGHMITPHIMVPLVGEVKELKYVKDVIVKTADALIAAAGVDMKYEVGTMIEIPRAALTAGEIAKEADFFSFGTNDLTQMTFGFSRDDAAKFLTAYYDTKIYESDPFQHLDQIGVGKLVKMAAHDGRETNPNLGLGICGEHGGDPSSVEFCHNVGLDYVSCSPYRVPIARLAAAQAAIKNPRAK
;
A
#
# COMPACT_ATOMS: atom_id res chain seq x y z
N MET A 1 -7.43 -39.73 2.70
CA MET A 1 -6.09 -39.64 3.31
C MET A 1 -6.21 -38.63 4.45
N SER A 2 -5.68 -38.97 5.66
CA SER A 2 -5.59 -38.00 6.75
C SER A 2 -4.74 -36.79 6.30
N LYS A 3 -5.15 -35.58 6.67
CA LYS A 3 -4.46 -34.35 6.33
C LYS A 3 -3.11 -34.35 7.05
N LYS A 4 -2.00 -34.07 6.35
CA LYS A 4 -0.68 -33.98 6.97
C LYS A 4 -0.43 -32.57 7.48
N PHE A 5 -0.25 -32.41 8.79
CA PHE A 5 -0.05 -31.13 9.44
C PHE A 5 1.42 -30.77 9.75
N LEU A 6 2.34 -31.74 9.66
CA LEU A 6 3.75 -31.54 10.02
C LEU A 6 4.68 -32.04 8.92
N TYR A 7 5.79 -31.33 8.73
CA TYR A 7 6.85 -31.66 7.78
C TYR A 7 8.22 -31.41 8.41
N LEU A 8 9.13 -32.40 8.31
CA LEU A 8 10.54 -32.17 8.59
C LEU A 8 11.13 -31.18 7.58
N PHE A 9 12.13 -30.39 7.96
CA PHE A 9 12.79 -29.48 7.02
C PHE A 9 13.32 -30.22 5.79
N LYS A 10 13.89 -31.41 5.98
CA LYS A 10 14.40 -32.25 4.88
C LYS A 10 13.32 -32.80 3.95
N GLU A 11 12.04 -32.85 4.37
CA GLU A 11 10.93 -33.33 3.56
C GLU A 11 10.25 -32.22 2.75
N GLY A 12 10.37 -30.98 3.20
CA GLY A 12 9.51 -29.89 2.72
C GLY A 12 9.67 -29.63 1.23
N HIS A 13 10.88 -29.65 0.70
CA HIS A 13 11.10 -29.44 -0.73
C HIS A 13 10.43 -30.52 -1.58
N ASP A 14 10.72 -31.79 -1.29
CA ASP A 14 10.24 -32.95 -2.06
C ASP A 14 8.72 -33.13 -1.95
N ALA A 15 8.15 -32.86 -0.77
CA ALA A 15 6.72 -32.97 -0.51
C ALA A 15 5.87 -32.03 -1.39
N PHE A 16 6.44 -30.93 -1.83
CA PHE A 16 5.77 -29.94 -2.68
C PHE A 16 6.41 -29.79 -4.07
N GLY A 17 7.33 -30.72 -4.43
CA GLY A 17 8.00 -30.69 -5.72
C GLY A 17 8.78 -29.38 -6.00
N GLY A 18 9.23 -28.70 -4.96
CA GLY A 18 9.94 -27.42 -5.06
C GLY A 18 9.07 -26.22 -5.44
N ASP A 19 7.74 -26.38 -5.46
CA ASP A 19 6.85 -25.25 -5.72
C ASP A 19 6.85 -24.26 -4.53
N GLN A 20 7.53 -23.15 -4.71
CA GLN A 20 7.73 -22.10 -3.73
C GLN A 20 6.42 -21.50 -3.19
N THR A 21 5.42 -21.38 -4.04
CA THR A 21 4.12 -20.82 -3.65
C THR A 21 3.39 -21.74 -2.71
N THR A 22 3.27 -23.01 -3.06
CA THR A 22 2.61 -24.02 -2.21
C THR A 22 3.38 -24.23 -0.91
N MET A 23 4.72 -24.26 -0.97
CA MET A 23 5.56 -24.35 0.24
C MET A 23 5.30 -23.19 1.20
N LYS A 24 5.32 -21.94 0.72
CA LYS A 24 5.05 -20.76 1.54
C LYS A 24 3.61 -20.75 2.08
N ASN A 25 2.66 -21.20 1.30
CA ASN A 25 1.26 -21.28 1.73
C ASN A 25 1.06 -22.29 2.86
N THR A 26 1.81 -23.38 2.86
CA THR A 26 1.65 -24.47 3.84
C THR A 26 2.64 -24.37 5.01
N LEU A 27 3.92 -24.16 4.71
CA LEU A 27 4.99 -24.13 5.71
C LEU A 27 5.27 -22.71 6.25
N GLY A 28 4.61 -21.69 5.69
CA GLY A 28 4.96 -20.30 5.92
C GLY A 28 6.29 -19.92 5.27
N GLY A 29 6.59 -18.63 5.23
CA GLY A 29 7.82 -18.15 4.59
C GLY A 29 9.10 -18.66 5.25
N LYS A 30 9.13 -18.72 6.58
CA LYS A 30 10.27 -19.22 7.36
C LYS A 30 10.47 -20.73 7.20
N GLY A 31 9.41 -21.51 7.31
CA GLY A 31 9.46 -22.97 7.13
C GLY A 31 9.87 -23.37 5.71
N ALA A 32 9.36 -22.69 4.70
CA ALA A 32 9.76 -22.87 3.31
C ALA A 32 11.25 -22.57 3.10
N GLY A 33 11.75 -21.45 3.64
CA GLY A 33 13.18 -21.11 3.59
C GLY A 33 14.07 -22.14 4.26
N LEU A 34 13.69 -22.67 5.43
CA LEU A 34 14.42 -23.70 6.15
C LEU A 34 14.45 -25.03 5.35
N ALA A 35 13.32 -25.40 4.72
CA ALA A 35 13.26 -26.61 3.88
C ALA A 35 14.16 -26.47 2.64
N GLU A 36 14.14 -25.32 1.97
CA GLU A 36 14.97 -25.06 0.80
C GLU A 36 16.46 -25.02 1.12
N MET A 37 16.85 -24.34 2.20
CA MET A 37 18.26 -24.33 2.64
C MET A 37 18.73 -25.73 3.02
N THR A 38 17.90 -26.54 3.66
CA THR A 38 18.20 -27.94 4.00
C THR A 38 18.37 -28.78 2.73
N HIS A 39 17.47 -28.65 1.76
CA HIS A 39 17.55 -29.31 0.45
C HIS A 39 18.82 -28.91 -0.31
N ALA A 40 19.19 -27.64 -0.28
CA ALA A 40 20.43 -27.13 -0.88
C ALA A 40 21.71 -27.53 -0.14
N GLY A 41 21.63 -28.33 0.92
CA GLY A 41 22.78 -28.84 1.68
C GLY A 41 23.48 -27.79 2.54
N MET A 42 22.78 -26.74 2.97
CA MET A 42 23.31 -25.71 3.85
C MET A 42 23.27 -26.15 5.32
N PRO A 43 24.15 -25.59 6.18
CA PRO A 43 24.20 -25.96 7.59
C PRO A 43 23.00 -25.38 8.37
N VAL A 44 21.87 -26.06 8.27
CA VAL A 44 20.63 -25.69 8.98
C VAL A 44 20.46 -26.61 10.19
N PRO A 45 20.23 -26.07 11.40
CA PRO A 45 19.85 -26.92 12.54
C PRO A 45 18.58 -27.70 12.22
N GLN A 46 18.52 -28.97 12.55
CA GLN A 46 17.40 -29.83 12.22
C GLN A 46 16.10 -29.40 12.91
N GLY A 47 14.96 -29.72 12.31
CA GLY A 47 13.67 -29.37 12.84
C GLY A 47 12.50 -29.76 11.95
N PHE A 48 11.33 -29.32 12.34
CA PHE A 48 10.09 -29.54 11.60
C PHE A 48 9.18 -28.32 11.65
N THR A 49 8.29 -28.25 10.68
CA THR A 49 7.28 -27.18 10.58
C THR A 49 5.89 -27.76 10.85
N ILE A 50 5.15 -27.14 11.74
CA ILE A 50 3.71 -27.31 11.93
C ILE A 50 3.02 -26.32 11.01
N THR A 51 2.15 -26.80 10.11
CA THR A 51 1.64 -26.03 8.97
C THR A 51 0.70 -24.88 9.35
N THR A 52 0.49 -23.96 8.43
CA THR A 52 -0.53 -22.89 8.56
C THR A 52 -1.93 -23.45 8.73
N GLU A 53 -2.21 -24.62 8.14
CA GLU A 53 -3.48 -25.31 8.28
C GLU A 53 -3.72 -25.86 9.70
N ALA A 54 -2.67 -26.22 10.42
CA ALA A 54 -2.78 -26.56 11.85
C ALA A 54 -3.18 -25.36 12.70
N CYS A 55 -2.73 -24.16 12.33
CA CYS A 55 -3.16 -22.92 12.97
C CYS A 55 -4.65 -22.63 12.71
N THR A 56 -5.11 -22.76 11.48
CA THR A 56 -6.56 -22.56 11.18
C THR A 56 -7.42 -23.62 11.88
N GLN A 57 -6.92 -24.85 11.99
CA GLN A 57 -7.59 -25.91 12.79
C GLN A 57 -7.65 -25.58 14.28
N TYR A 58 -6.55 -25.06 14.86
CA TYR A 58 -6.52 -24.57 16.24
C TYR A 58 -7.63 -23.53 16.53
N TYR A 59 -7.85 -22.58 15.61
CA TYR A 59 -8.93 -21.59 15.76
C TYR A 59 -10.32 -22.23 15.57
N ALA A 60 -10.45 -23.18 14.65
CA ALA A 60 -11.70 -23.94 14.45
C ALA A 60 -12.06 -24.80 15.68
N ASP A 61 -11.03 -25.32 16.37
CA ASP A 61 -11.16 -26.14 17.60
C ASP A 61 -11.19 -25.26 18.87
N ASN A 62 -11.71 -24.02 18.79
CA ASN A 62 -11.84 -23.07 19.92
C ASN A 62 -10.51 -22.76 20.64
N ARG A 63 -9.45 -22.56 19.89
CA ARG A 63 -8.09 -22.29 20.38
C ARG A 63 -7.48 -23.42 21.20
N GLU A 64 -7.79 -24.66 20.78
CA GLU A 64 -7.16 -25.86 21.31
C GLU A 64 -6.46 -26.65 20.21
N ILE A 65 -5.29 -27.22 20.53
CA ILE A 65 -4.60 -28.17 19.67
C ILE A 65 -5.24 -29.53 19.89
N ASN A 66 -5.81 -30.12 18.86
CA ASN A 66 -6.44 -31.43 18.97
C ASN A 66 -5.42 -32.57 19.20
N ASP A 67 -5.92 -33.71 19.65
CA ASP A 67 -5.07 -34.84 20.05
C ASP A 67 -4.26 -35.45 18.89
N GLU A 68 -4.77 -35.36 17.65
CA GLU A 68 -4.07 -35.84 16.45
C GLU A 68 -2.82 -34.98 16.21
N ILE A 69 -2.96 -33.67 16.22
CA ILE A 69 -1.85 -32.74 16.03
C ILE A 69 -0.85 -32.87 17.19
N LYS A 70 -1.32 -33.00 18.45
CA LYS A 70 -0.43 -33.22 19.61
C LYS A 70 0.40 -34.49 19.46
N ALA A 71 -0.25 -35.59 19.07
CA ALA A 71 0.43 -36.87 18.86
C ALA A 71 1.49 -36.76 17.77
N ASP A 72 1.17 -36.06 16.66
CA ASP A 72 2.12 -35.84 15.59
C ASP A 72 3.29 -34.97 16.04
N ILE A 73 3.07 -33.92 16.84
CA ILE A 73 4.14 -33.08 17.39
C ILE A 73 5.13 -33.96 18.18
N PHE A 74 4.65 -34.81 19.06
CA PHE A 74 5.53 -35.67 19.85
C PHE A 74 6.24 -36.75 19.01
N LYS A 75 5.58 -37.30 17.98
CA LYS A 75 6.20 -38.19 17.00
C LYS A 75 7.35 -37.53 16.26
N TYR A 76 7.14 -36.26 15.78
CA TYR A 76 8.17 -35.49 15.08
C TYR A 76 9.32 -35.08 16.02
N MET A 77 9.03 -34.82 17.31
CA MET A 77 10.07 -34.63 18.31
C MET A 77 10.94 -35.89 18.48
N GLY A 78 10.37 -37.07 18.52
CA GLY A 78 11.13 -38.34 18.53
C GLY A 78 12.03 -38.50 17.31
N ILE A 79 11.56 -38.14 16.13
CA ILE A 79 12.39 -38.15 14.92
C ILE A 79 13.53 -37.12 15.03
N LEU A 80 13.26 -35.94 15.59
CA LEU A 80 14.28 -34.92 15.81
C LEU A 80 15.36 -35.38 16.82
N GLU A 81 14.95 -36.09 17.86
CA GLU A 81 15.89 -36.70 18.82
C GLU A 81 16.83 -37.69 18.12
N GLU A 82 16.27 -38.56 17.25
CA GLU A 82 17.07 -39.52 16.47
C GLU A 82 18.06 -38.80 15.53
N GLN A 83 17.63 -37.73 14.85
CA GLN A 83 18.46 -36.98 13.92
C GLN A 83 19.60 -36.22 14.62
N THR A 84 19.36 -35.73 15.83
CA THR A 84 20.31 -34.90 16.56
C THR A 84 21.21 -35.71 17.51
N GLY A 85 20.81 -36.93 17.82
CA GLY A 85 21.44 -37.78 18.87
C GLY A 85 21.31 -37.16 20.26
N LYS A 86 20.34 -36.26 20.47
CA LYS A 86 20.04 -35.58 21.75
C LYS A 86 18.63 -35.96 22.18
N THR A 87 18.34 -35.89 23.47
CA THR A 87 17.04 -36.28 24.00
C THR A 87 16.35 -35.09 24.66
N PHE A 88 15.10 -34.86 24.31
CA PHE A 88 14.29 -33.76 24.83
C PHE A 88 13.97 -34.00 26.31
N GLY A 89 14.42 -33.12 27.18
CA GLY A 89 14.30 -33.23 28.61
C GLY A 89 15.35 -34.13 29.29
N SER A 90 16.35 -34.64 28.58
CA SER A 90 17.42 -35.46 29.16
C SER A 90 18.31 -34.64 30.10
N ILE A 91 18.77 -35.34 31.15
CA ILE A 91 19.78 -34.80 32.09
C ILE A 91 21.17 -34.88 31.47
N GLU A 92 21.48 -35.95 30.72
CA GLU A 92 22.83 -36.19 30.21
C GLU A 92 23.13 -35.45 28.89
N ASN A 93 22.16 -35.44 27.99
CA ASN A 93 22.32 -34.88 26.64
C ASN A 93 21.04 -34.15 26.19
N PRO A 94 20.71 -33.00 26.79
CA PRO A 94 19.45 -32.34 26.53
C PRO A 94 19.36 -31.79 25.10
N LEU A 95 18.27 -32.12 24.41
CA LEU A 95 17.83 -31.42 23.21
C LEU A 95 17.09 -30.17 23.64
N LEU A 96 17.56 -29.01 23.20
CA LEU A 96 16.83 -27.74 23.33
C LEU A 96 16.35 -27.32 21.95
N VAL A 97 15.16 -26.73 21.91
CA VAL A 97 14.56 -26.26 20.67
C VAL A 97 14.09 -24.81 20.76
N SER A 98 14.04 -24.16 19.64
CA SER A 98 13.28 -22.91 19.45
C SER A 98 11.91 -23.22 18.86
N VAL A 99 10.91 -22.44 19.25
CA VAL A 99 9.55 -22.46 18.69
C VAL A 99 9.27 -21.08 18.11
N ARG A 100 9.19 -21.01 16.79
CA ARG A 100 9.19 -19.75 16.04
C ARG A 100 7.99 -19.70 15.09
N SER A 101 7.34 -18.54 15.02
CA SER A 101 6.28 -18.27 14.06
C SER A 101 6.81 -18.23 12.61
N GLY A 102 5.96 -18.57 11.65
CA GLY A 102 6.29 -18.55 10.23
C GLY A 102 5.06 -18.26 9.37
N ALA A 103 4.59 -17.01 9.31
CA ALA A 103 3.50 -16.62 8.42
C ALA A 103 3.91 -16.71 6.94
N ARG A 104 2.93 -16.82 6.03
CA ARG A 104 3.17 -16.84 4.58
C ARG A 104 3.90 -15.60 4.11
N GLN A 105 3.51 -14.44 4.64
CA GLN A 105 4.16 -13.16 4.45
C GLN A 105 4.88 -12.75 5.74
N SER A 106 6.09 -12.20 5.60
CA SER A 106 6.89 -11.78 6.76
C SER A 106 6.20 -10.66 7.54
N MET A 107 6.07 -10.87 8.86
CA MET A 107 5.49 -9.92 9.82
C MET A 107 6.50 -9.65 10.95
N PRO A 108 7.55 -8.82 10.70
CA PRO A 108 8.66 -8.65 11.65
C PRO A 108 8.19 -8.07 12.98
N GLY A 109 8.54 -8.73 14.10
CA GLY A 109 8.19 -8.28 15.44
C GLY A 109 6.72 -8.41 15.84
N MET A 110 5.85 -8.93 14.94
CA MET A 110 4.41 -8.99 15.20
C MET A 110 3.99 -10.27 15.91
N MET A 111 4.77 -11.34 15.78
CA MET A 111 4.48 -12.65 16.36
C MET A 111 5.63 -13.15 17.23
N ASP A 112 5.33 -14.10 18.09
CA ASP A 112 6.18 -14.51 19.19
C ASP A 112 7.16 -15.62 18.81
N THR A 113 8.24 -15.71 19.59
CA THR A 113 9.31 -16.72 19.48
C THR A 113 9.67 -17.15 20.89
N ILE A 114 9.90 -18.45 21.10
CA ILE A 114 10.42 -19.01 22.37
C ILE A 114 11.71 -19.76 22.07
N LEU A 115 12.78 -19.41 22.80
CA LEU A 115 14.11 -20.04 22.68
C LEU A 115 14.41 -20.90 23.90
N ASN A 116 15.39 -21.77 23.77
CA ASN A 116 15.91 -22.63 24.83
C ASN A 116 14.87 -23.56 25.49
N LEU A 117 13.80 -23.88 24.77
CA LEU A 117 12.72 -24.73 25.25
C LEU A 117 13.20 -26.16 25.47
N GLY A 118 12.80 -26.77 26.57
CA GLY A 118 13.25 -28.09 27.02
C GLY A 118 14.12 -28.04 28.26
N LEU A 119 14.52 -26.86 28.75
CA LEU A 119 15.22 -26.70 30.00
C LEU A 119 14.27 -26.86 31.20
N ASN A 120 14.78 -27.50 32.19
CA ASN A 120 14.21 -27.64 33.53
C ASN A 120 15.35 -27.71 34.56
N ASP A 121 15.04 -27.86 35.81
CA ASP A 121 16.03 -27.88 36.91
C ASP A 121 17.09 -28.96 36.79
N GLN A 122 16.76 -30.06 36.12
CA GLN A 122 17.70 -31.16 35.89
C GLN A 122 18.48 -31.03 34.59
N ALA A 123 17.82 -30.63 33.51
CA ALA A 123 18.44 -30.46 32.19
C ALA A 123 19.48 -29.36 32.17
N VAL A 124 19.29 -28.27 32.96
CA VAL A 124 20.27 -27.20 33.06
C VAL A 124 21.59 -27.66 33.67
N GLU A 125 21.53 -28.54 34.67
CA GLU A 125 22.73 -29.15 35.28
C GLU A 125 23.46 -30.06 34.30
N GLY A 126 22.70 -30.84 33.53
CA GLY A 126 23.26 -31.67 32.47
C GLY A 126 23.94 -30.87 31.38
N LEU A 127 23.32 -29.76 30.97
CA LEU A 127 23.89 -28.84 29.98
C LEU A 127 25.18 -28.20 30.50
N ALA A 128 25.18 -27.75 31.76
CA ALA A 128 26.35 -27.18 32.43
C ALA A 128 27.55 -28.16 32.48
N LYS A 129 27.28 -29.41 32.84
CA LYS A 129 28.32 -30.45 32.88
C LYS A 129 28.85 -30.78 31.48
N LYS A 130 27.95 -30.97 30.49
CA LYS A 130 28.30 -31.34 29.12
C LYS A 130 29.16 -30.27 28.44
N THR A 131 28.82 -29.01 28.63
CA THR A 131 29.52 -27.86 28.01
C THR A 131 30.71 -27.40 28.84
N ASN A 132 30.87 -27.89 30.10
CA ASN A 132 31.79 -27.36 31.07
C ASN A 132 31.65 -25.81 31.24
N ASN A 133 30.42 -25.33 31.11
CA ASN A 133 30.11 -23.90 31.15
C ASN A 133 28.76 -23.66 31.87
N ALA A 134 28.81 -23.56 33.17
CA ALA A 134 27.63 -23.34 34.00
C ALA A 134 27.00 -21.98 33.73
N ARG A 135 27.82 -20.95 33.46
CA ARG A 135 27.31 -19.63 33.11
C ARG A 135 26.39 -19.68 31.87
N PHE A 136 26.85 -20.32 30.84
CA PHE A 136 26.07 -20.51 29.60
C PHE A 136 24.74 -21.25 29.84
N ALA A 137 24.79 -22.35 30.57
CA ALA A 137 23.60 -23.17 30.83
C ALA A 137 22.54 -22.36 31.62
N TYR A 138 22.95 -21.62 32.65
CA TYR A 138 22.05 -20.82 33.47
C TYR A 138 21.59 -19.55 32.75
N ASP A 139 22.39 -18.96 31.86
CA ASP A 139 21.95 -17.89 30.97
C ASP A 139 20.82 -18.36 30.05
N CYS A 140 20.97 -19.55 29.45
CA CYS A 140 19.89 -20.15 28.64
C CYS A 140 18.63 -20.40 29.47
N TYR A 141 18.77 -20.87 30.71
CA TYR A 141 17.62 -21.19 31.57
C TYR A 141 16.87 -19.94 32.02
N ARG A 142 17.59 -18.87 32.44
CA ARG A 142 16.95 -17.61 32.84
C ARG A 142 16.22 -16.97 31.67
N ARG A 143 16.81 -16.99 30.45
CA ARG A 143 16.20 -16.49 29.22
C ARG A 143 14.94 -17.29 28.87
N PHE A 144 14.99 -18.60 29.00
CA PHE A 144 13.84 -19.45 28.76
C PHE A 144 12.69 -19.15 29.72
N ILE A 145 12.95 -19.06 31.04
CA ILE A 145 11.91 -18.73 32.03
C ILE A 145 11.29 -17.38 31.73
N GLN A 146 12.10 -16.34 31.47
CA GLN A 146 11.62 -15.01 31.12
C GLN A 146 10.74 -15.04 29.88
N MET A 147 11.22 -15.65 28.80
CA MET A 147 10.55 -15.67 27.51
C MET A 147 9.26 -16.52 27.55
N TYR A 148 9.29 -17.67 28.23
CA TYR A 148 8.10 -18.50 28.45
C TYR A 148 7.05 -17.76 29.28
N SER A 149 7.46 -17.08 30.32
CA SER A 149 6.58 -16.31 31.19
C SER A 149 5.94 -15.12 30.43
N ASP A 150 6.72 -14.41 29.62
CA ASP A 150 6.24 -13.27 28.82
C ASP A 150 5.31 -13.72 27.69
N VAL A 151 5.73 -14.70 26.89
CA VAL A 151 5.06 -15.08 25.65
C VAL A 151 3.93 -16.09 25.89
N VAL A 152 4.18 -17.14 26.68
CA VAL A 152 3.21 -18.22 26.88
C VAL A 152 2.16 -17.84 27.90
N MET A 153 2.60 -17.20 29.01
CA MET A 153 1.76 -16.85 30.13
C MET A 153 1.32 -15.39 30.15
N GLU A 154 1.84 -14.55 29.23
CA GLU A 154 1.47 -13.14 29.09
C GLU A 154 1.71 -12.29 30.35
N LEU A 155 2.73 -12.63 31.15
CA LEU A 155 3.05 -11.93 32.40
C LEU A 155 3.70 -10.56 32.22
N GLY A 156 4.29 -10.31 31.04
CA GLY A 156 5.11 -9.11 30.78
C GLY A 156 6.54 -9.27 31.29
N LYS A 157 7.49 -8.82 30.44
CA LYS A 157 8.93 -8.99 30.69
C LYS A 157 9.51 -8.06 31.75
N SER A 158 8.86 -6.95 32.06
CA SER A 158 9.34 -5.92 32.98
C SER A 158 9.69 -6.47 34.37
N PHE A 159 8.90 -7.37 34.92
CA PHE A 159 9.17 -8.01 36.24
C PHE A 159 10.50 -8.75 36.28
N PHE A 160 10.91 -9.31 35.17
CA PHE A 160 12.16 -10.06 35.03
C PHE A 160 13.33 -9.12 34.75
N GLU A 161 13.13 -8.11 33.89
CA GLU A 161 14.13 -7.09 33.59
C GLU A 161 14.55 -6.30 34.85
N GLU A 162 13.60 -5.92 35.69
CA GLU A 162 13.86 -5.26 36.97
C GLU A 162 14.80 -6.09 37.90
N ARG A 163 14.69 -7.42 37.88
CA ARG A 163 15.59 -8.30 38.67
C ARG A 163 16.97 -8.38 38.07
N ILE A 164 17.07 -8.41 36.74
CA ILE A 164 18.36 -8.38 36.04
C ILE A 164 19.09 -7.06 36.36
N ASP A 165 18.38 -5.93 36.26
CA ASP A 165 18.96 -4.61 36.53
C ASP A 165 19.39 -4.46 38.00
N ALA A 166 18.56 -4.93 38.95
CA ALA A 166 18.93 -4.94 40.35
C ALA A 166 20.17 -5.83 40.64
N MET A 167 20.31 -6.95 39.94
CA MET A 167 21.49 -7.82 40.04
C MET A 167 22.72 -7.13 39.48
N LYS A 168 22.63 -6.49 38.31
CA LYS A 168 23.72 -5.73 37.71
C LYS A 168 24.17 -4.58 38.60
N GLU A 169 23.24 -3.84 39.17
CA GLU A 169 23.54 -2.75 40.10
C GLU A 169 24.27 -3.28 41.36
N ARG A 170 23.79 -4.37 41.96
CA ARG A 170 24.38 -5.03 43.13
C ARG A 170 25.81 -5.52 42.88
N LYS A 171 26.10 -5.94 41.65
CA LYS A 171 27.43 -6.44 41.23
C LYS A 171 28.32 -5.35 40.64
N GLY A 172 27.79 -4.13 40.38
CA GLY A 172 28.54 -3.05 39.78
C GLY A 172 28.92 -3.27 38.32
N VAL A 173 28.11 -4.03 37.58
CA VAL A 173 28.30 -4.32 36.16
C VAL A 173 27.19 -3.67 35.34
N THR A 174 27.41 -3.52 34.04
CA THR A 174 26.44 -2.83 33.14
C THR A 174 25.77 -3.76 32.15
N GLN A 175 26.40 -4.91 31.83
CA GLN A 175 25.90 -5.83 30.82
C GLN A 175 25.62 -7.21 31.42
N ASP A 176 24.62 -7.88 30.88
CA ASP A 176 24.21 -9.24 31.28
C ASP A 176 25.35 -10.25 31.12
N VAL A 177 26.22 -10.06 30.12
CA VAL A 177 27.36 -10.94 29.85
C VAL A 177 28.41 -10.92 30.95
N GLU A 178 28.43 -9.90 31.84
CA GLU A 178 29.36 -9.75 32.97
C GLU A 178 28.89 -10.47 34.23
N LEU A 179 27.61 -10.94 34.26
CA LEU A 179 27.08 -11.75 35.35
C LEU A 179 27.70 -13.17 35.32
N ASP A 180 28.10 -13.66 36.47
CA ASP A 180 28.68 -14.99 36.60
C ASP A 180 27.62 -16.11 36.76
N ALA A 181 28.07 -17.36 36.85
CA ALA A 181 27.16 -18.51 36.95
C ALA A 181 26.30 -18.50 38.23
N GLU A 182 26.85 -18.02 39.37
CA GLU A 182 26.11 -17.96 40.63
C GLU A 182 25.04 -16.85 40.60
N ASP A 183 25.34 -15.71 39.97
CA ASP A 183 24.40 -14.63 39.77
C ASP A 183 23.20 -15.12 38.91
N LEU A 184 23.47 -15.85 37.84
CA LEU A 184 22.43 -16.39 36.95
C LEU A 184 21.62 -17.50 37.64
N LYS A 185 22.20 -18.31 38.48
CA LYS A 185 21.46 -19.28 39.33
C LYS A 185 20.51 -18.57 40.29
N GLU A 186 20.97 -17.47 40.91
CA GLU A 186 20.12 -16.66 41.76
C GLU A 186 18.97 -16.04 40.98
N LEU A 187 19.21 -15.46 39.80
CA LEU A 187 18.17 -14.93 38.92
C LEU A 187 17.15 -16.00 38.49
N VAL A 188 17.59 -17.22 38.18
CA VAL A 188 16.68 -18.35 37.88
C VAL A 188 15.70 -18.63 39.03
N LYS A 189 16.22 -18.60 40.27
CA LYS A 189 15.36 -18.78 41.47
C LYS A 189 14.36 -17.62 41.61
N GLU A 190 14.84 -16.40 41.47
CA GLU A 190 13.97 -15.21 41.53
C GLU A 190 12.91 -15.25 40.43
N PHE A 191 13.24 -15.63 39.20
CA PHE A 191 12.33 -15.72 38.08
C PHE A 191 11.26 -16.79 38.29
N LYS A 192 11.62 -17.97 38.81
CA LYS A 192 10.68 -19.01 39.20
C LYS A 192 9.74 -18.55 40.31
N GLN A 193 10.24 -17.76 41.24
CA GLN A 193 9.44 -17.17 42.31
C GLN A 193 8.41 -16.16 41.75
N ILE A 194 8.83 -15.28 40.81
CA ILE A 194 7.94 -14.36 40.12
C ILE A 194 6.83 -15.13 39.38
N TYR A 195 7.22 -16.18 38.65
CA TYR A 195 6.27 -17.04 37.96
C TYR A 195 5.23 -17.63 38.91
N LEU A 196 5.69 -18.25 40.04
CA LEU A 196 4.81 -18.81 41.06
C LEU A 196 3.85 -17.75 41.67
N GLU A 197 4.35 -16.57 41.99
CA GLU A 197 3.57 -15.47 42.58
C GLU A 197 2.49 -14.94 41.61
N LYS A 198 2.80 -14.91 40.32
CA LYS A 198 1.89 -14.37 39.27
C LYS A 198 0.90 -15.39 38.75
N GLN A 199 1.32 -16.65 38.60
CA GLN A 199 0.51 -17.73 38.03
C GLN A 199 -0.20 -18.60 39.08
N GLY A 200 0.32 -18.63 40.31
CA GLY A 200 -0.18 -19.52 41.37
C GLY A 200 0.26 -20.96 41.24
N GLU A 201 1.15 -21.27 40.32
CA GLU A 201 1.71 -22.61 40.07
C GLU A 201 3.20 -22.53 39.78
N GLU A 202 3.93 -23.64 39.96
CA GLU A 202 5.35 -23.69 39.68
C GLU A 202 5.65 -23.64 38.17
N PHE A 203 6.83 -23.13 37.81
CA PHE A 203 7.29 -23.13 36.43
C PHE A 203 7.33 -24.58 35.88
N PRO A 204 6.72 -24.87 34.71
CA PRO A 204 6.56 -26.22 34.20
C PRO A 204 7.91 -26.90 33.95
N GLN A 205 8.07 -28.08 34.54
CA GLN A 205 9.29 -28.89 34.46
C GLN A 205 9.19 -30.01 33.40
N ASP A 206 8.00 -30.31 32.89
CA ASP A 206 7.82 -31.27 31.79
C ASP A 206 8.06 -30.56 30.43
N PRO A 207 9.10 -30.97 29.67
CA PRO A 207 9.38 -30.37 28.36
C PRO A 207 8.26 -30.56 27.36
N LYS A 208 7.44 -31.60 27.45
CA LYS A 208 6.30 -31.81 26.56
C LYS A 208 5.19 -30.80 26.82
N GLU A 209 4.93 -30.50 28.08
CA GLU A 209 3.99 -29.46 28.48
C GLU A 209 4.48 -28.07 27.99
N GLN A 210 5.78 -27.78 28.19
CA GLN A 210 6.41 -26.56 27.70
C GLN A 210 6.25 -26.42 26.19
N LEU A 211 6.44 -27.49 25.40
CA LEU A 211 6.34 -27.49 23.97
C LEU A 211 4.92 -27.20 23.46
N ILE A 212 3.93 -27.86 24.02
CA ILE A 212 2.51 -27.62 23.63
C ILE A 212 2.11 -26.20 24.03
N GLY A 213 2.49 -25.72 25.20
CA GLY A 213 2.25 -24.34 25.62
C GLY A 213 2.86 -23.32 24.65
N ALA A 214 4.09 -23.54 24.23
CA ALA A 214 4.78 -22.67 23.27
C ALA A 214 4.12 -22.68 21.88
N VAL A 215 3.72 -23.84 21.37
CA VAL A 215 3.01 -23.96 20.07
C VAL A 215 1.67 -23.22 20.13
N LYS A 216 0.90 -23.41 21.21
CA LYS A 216 -0.36 -22.67 21.44
C LYS A 216 -0.13 -21.15 21.47
N ALA A 217 0.91 -20.69 22.15
CA ALA A 217 1.25 -19.28 22.24
C ALA A 217 1.58 -18.69 20.87
N VAL A 218 2.35 -19.38 20.04
CA VAL A 218 2.66 -18.92 18.68
C VAL A 218 1.41 -18.89 17.81
N PHE A 219 0.52 -19.88 17.88
CA PHE A 219 -0.76 -19.82 17.17
C PHE A 219 -1.63 -18.65 17.65
N ARG A 220 -1.70 -18.43 18.96
CA ARG A 220 -2.44 -17.31 19.55
C ARG A 220 -1.89 -15.96 19.11
N SER A 221 -0.57 -15.83 18.92
CA SER A 221 0.06 -14.59 18.49
C SER A 221 -0.37 -14.12 17.09
N TRP A 222 -0.94 -15.00 16.28
CA TRP A 222 -1.56 -14.62 15.00
C TRP A 222 -2.71 -13.63 15.18
N ASP A 223 -3.44 -13.71 16.30
CA ASP A 223 -4.60 -12.85 16.59
C ASP A 223 -4.31 -11.79 17.67
N ASN A 224 -3.05 -11.52 17.99
CA ASN A 224 -2.72 -10.45 18.91
C ASN A 224 -2.97 -9.05 18.29
N PRO A 225 -3.18 -7.98 19.11
CA PRO A 225 -3.52 -6.65 18.59
C PRO A 225 -2.51 -6.10 17.57
N ARG A 226 -1.19 -6.24 17.83
CA ARG A 226 -0.14 -5.76 16.92
C ARG A 226 -0.13 -6.51 15.58
N ALA A 227 -0.37 -7.82 15.60
CA ALA A 227 -0.47 -8.62 14.40
C ALA A 227 -1.73 -8.25 13.57
N ASN A 228 -2.84 -8.01 14.25
CA ASN A 228 -4.08 -7.56 13.60
C ASN A 228 -3.90 -6.22 12.88
N VAL A 229 -3.27 -5.24 13.54
CA VAL A 229 -2.97 -3.94 12.93
C VAL A 229 -2.04 -4.10 11.73
N TYR A 230 -0.97 -4.89 11.88
CA TYR A 230 -0.02 -5.12 10.80
C TYR A 230 -0.68 -5.80 9.58
N ARG A 231 -1.51 -6.82 9.81
CA ARG A 231 -2.23 -7.49 8.72
C ARG A 231 -3.16 -6.53 7.99
N LYS A 232 -3.91 -5.70 8.73
CA LYS A 232 -4.79 -4.68 8.14
C LYS A 232 -4.01 -3.71 7.25
N MET A 233 -2.87 -3.22 7.73
CA MET A 233 -2.01 -2.30 6.97
C MET A 233 -1.37 -2.93 5.73
N ASN A 234 -1.15 -4.23 5.73
CA ASN A 234 -0.47 -4.95 4.64
C ASN A 234 -1.42 -5.88 3.85
N GLU A 235 -2.73 -5.76 4.05
CA GLU A 235 -3.76 -6.52 3.32
C GLU A 235 -3.55 -8.05 3.41
N ILE A 236 -3.14 -8.54 4.59
CA ILE A 236 -2.89 -9.96 4.82
C ILE A 236 -4.17 -10.62 5.36
N PRO A 237 -4.79 -11.57 4.63
CA PRO A 237 -6.02 -12.24 5.04
C PRO A 237 -5.87 -12.99 6.36
N TYR A 238 -6.89 -12.89 7.21
CA TYR A 238 -6.91 -13.55 8.52
C TYR A 238 -6.86 -15.08 8.43
N GLU A 239 -7.55 -15.65 7.46
CA GLU A 239 -7.69 -17.08 7.24
C GLU A 239 -6.37 -17.77 6.81
N TRP A 240 -5.33 -17.01 6.53
CA TRP A 240 -4.04 -17.62 6.18
C TRP A 240 -3.36 -18.33 7.34
N GLY A 241 -3.55 -17.86 8.57
CA GLY A 241 -2.87 -18.42 9.74
C GLY A 241 -1.36 -18.24 9.71
N THR A 242 -0.69 -18.82 10.70
CA THR A 242 0.77 -18.91 10.79
C THR A 242 1.23 -20.34 10.94
N ALA A 243 2.37 -20.69 10.37
CA ALA A 243 3.07 -21.94 10.69
C ALA A 243 3.90 -21.76 11.97
N VAL A 244 4.30 -22.88 12.56
CA VAL A 244 5.21 -22.94 13.70
C VAL A 244 6.40 -23.80 13.32
N ASN A 245 7.62 -23.26 13.49
CA ASN A 245 8.86 -23.98 13.29
C ASN A 245 9.45 -24.39 14.62
N VAL A 246 9.60 -25.70 14.83
CA VAL A 246 10.30 -26.30 15.97
C VAL A 246 11.68 -26.73 15.49
N GLN A 247 12.71 -26.09 15.99
CA GLN A 247 14.08 -26.22 15.48
C GLN A 247 15.08 -26.44 16.61
N GLN A 248 16.01 -27.35 16.42
CA GLN A 248 17.13 -27.50 17.32
C GLN A 248 17.85 -26.17 17.54
N MET A 249 18.17 -25.86 18.81
CA MET A 249 18.96 -24.68 19.13
C MET A 249 20.39 -24.79 18.61
N ALA A 250 20.89 -23.70 18.06
CA ALA A 250 22.31 -23.41 17.89
C ALA A 250 22.66 -22.21 18.81
N PHE A 251 23.74 -22.33 19.57
CA PHE A 251 24.00 -21.42 20.68
C PHE A 251 25.08 -20.40 20.36
N GLY A 252 24.66 -19.18 20.04
CA GLY A 252 25.56 -18.03 19.86
C GLY A 252 26.16 -17.49 21.15
N ASN A 253 25.64 -17.91 22.30
CA ASN A 253 26.08 -17.47 23.62
C ASN A 253 26.91 -18.52 24.41
N SER A 254 27.45 -19.49 23.70
CA SER A 254 28.26 -20.57 24.35
C SER A 254 29.72 -20.18 24.60
N GLY A 255 30.17 -18.99 24.29
CA GLY A 255 31.51 -18.46 24.52
C GLY A 255 32.00 -17.52 23.43
N MET A 256 33.27 -17.15 23.51
CA MET A 256 33.89 -16.14 22.62
C MET A 256 34.10 -16.59 21.18
N ARG A 257 33.95 -17.88 20.89
CA ARG A 257 33.95 -18.44 19.51
C ARG A 257 32.54 -18.64 18.96
N SER A 258 31.59 -18.08 19.64
CA SER A 258 30.16 -18.17 19.30
C SER A 258 29.58 -16.78 19.14
N GLY A 259 28.56 -16.67 18.33
CA GLY A 259 27.90 -15.41 18.06
C GLY A 259 26.64 -15.58 17.21
N THR A 260 25.97 -14.50 16.95
CA THR A 260 24.78 -14.48 16.11
C THR A 260 24.72 -13.18 15.32
N GLY A 261 24.06 -13.19 14.18
CA GLY A 261 23.97 -12.00 13.35
C GLY A 261 22.91 -12.08 12.27
N VAL A 262 22.75 -10.94 11.62
CA VAL A 262 21.87 -10.75 10.45
C VAL A 262 22.67 -10.11 9.34
N ALA A 263 22.43 -10.52 8.10
CA ALA A 263 23.12 -9.96 6.96
C ALA A 263 22.28 -10.01 5.68
N PHE A 264 22.61 -9.09 4.76
CA PHE A 264 22.02 -8.96 3.45
C PHE A 264 23.09 -9.20 2.38
N THR A 265 22.73 -9.91 1.32
CA THR A 265 23.67 -10.13 0.19
C THR A 265 23.98 -8.86 -0.58
N ARG A 266 23.08 -7.86 -0.53
CA ARG A 266 23.25 -6.52 -1.11
C ARG A 266 22.77 -5.46 -0.13
N ASN A 267 23.18 -4.22 -0.32
CA ASN A 267 22.71 -3.10 0.51
C ASN A 267 21.20 -2.90 0.34
N PRO A 268 20.38 -3.08 1.40
CA PRO A 268 18.93 -2.96 1.31
C PRO A 268 18.43 -1.52 1.11
N ALA A 269 19.29 -0.52 1.34
CA ALA A 269 18.95 0.89 1.16
C ALA A 269 19.26 1.39 -0.25
N THR A 270 20.40 0.98 -0.84
CA THR A 270 20.90 1.49 -2.12
C THR A 270 20.85 0.49 -3.26
N GLY A 271 20.83 -0.81 -2.98
CA GLY A 271 20.94 -1.88 -3.98
C GLY A 271 22.37 -2.28 -4.32
N GLU A 272 23.38 -1.60 -3.78
CA GLU A 272 24.79 -1.90 -4.07
C GLU A 272 25.12 -3.37 -3.76
N LYS A 273 25.82 -4.03 -4.67
CA LYS A 273 26.27 -5.43 -4.50
C LYS A 273 27.40 -5.54 -3.49
N LYS A 274 27.06 -5.41 -2.23
CA LYS A 274 27.97 -5.51 -1.10
C LYS A 274 27.30 -6.20 0.05
N LEU A 275 27.96 -7.24 0.60
CA LEU A 275 27.49 -7.92 1.80
C LEU A 275 27.40 -6.92 2.96
N MET A 276 26.21 -6.76 3.53
CA MET A 276 25.95 -5.87 4.66
C MET A 276 25.31 -6.64 5.79
N GLY A 277 25.74 -6.37 7.02
CA GLY A 277 25.15 -7.04 8.17
C GLY A 277 25.87 -6.68 9.45
N GLU A 278 25.32 -7.22 10.53
CA GLU A 278 25.79 -6.99 11.89
C GLU A 278 25.78 -8.30 12.68
N TYR A 279 26.70 -8.43 13.62
CA TYR A 279 26.78 -9.61 14.49
C TYR A 279 27.24 -9.21 15.91
N LEU A 280 26.91 -10.10 16.85
CA LEU A 280 27.38 -10.01 18.24
C LEU A 280 28.07 -11.32 18.61
N ILE A 281 29.24 -11.21 19.24
CA ILE A 281 29.91 -12.33 19.87
C ILE A 281 29.27 -12.64 21.21
N ASN A 282 29.21 -13.91 21.56
CA ASN A 282 28.63 -14.43 22.79
C ASN A 282 27.24 -13.86 23.08
N ALA A 283 26.31 -14.09 22.11
CA ALA A 283 24.96 -13.57 22.14
C ALA A 283 23.96 -14.51 21.50
N GLN A 284 22.70 -14.43 21.89
CA GLN A 284 21.57 -15.05 21.20
C GLN A 284 20.92 -14.08 20.23
N GLY A 285 20.10 -14.56 19.29
CA GLY A 285 19.53 -13.76 18.20
C GLY A 285 18.73 -12.56 18.68
N GLU A 286 18.04 -12.67 19.80
CA GLU A 286 17.28 -11.57 20.41
C GLU A 286 18.18 -10.37 20.83
N ASP A 287 19.43 -10.62 21.21
CA ASP A 287 20.35 -9.57 21.66
C ASP A 287 20.74 -8.60 20.53
N VAL A 288 20.77 -9.08 19.29
CA VAL A 288 21.04 -8.25 18.10
C VAL A 288 19.89 -7.27 17.84
N VAL A 289 18.66 -7.71 18.05
CA VAL A 289 17.44 -6.93 17.77
C VAL A 289 17.09 -6.01 18.93
N ALA A 290 17.39 -6.41 20.17
CA ALA A 290 17.06 -5.65 21.38
C ALA A 290 17.85 -4.34 21.54
N GLY A 291 18.97 -4.18 20.82
CA GLY A 291 19.78 -2.96 20.86
C GLY A 291 20.51 -2.70 22.18
N ILE A 292 20.56 -3.69 23.07
CA ILE A 292 21.23 -3.58 24.39
C ILE A 292 22.75 -3.49 24.24
N ARG A 293 23.29 -4.17 23.22
CA ARG A 293 24.71 -4.15 22.87
C ARG A 293 24.86 -3.61 21.45
N THR A 294 25.90 -2.84 21.21
CA THR A 294 26.22 -2.34 19.85
C THR A 294 26.82 -3.48 19.02
N PRO A 295 26.16 -3.90 17.92
CA PRO A 295 26.70 -4.97 17.09
C PRO A 295 27.89 -4.48 16.27
N SER A 296 28.75 -5.42 15.89
CA SER A 296 29.87 -5.19 14.98
C SER A 296 29.43 -5.39 13.51
N PRO A 297 29.95 -4.63 12.57
CA PRO A 297 29.67 -4.84 11.14
C PRO A 297 30.22 -6.20 10.69
N ILE A 298 29.51 -6.89 9.81
CA ILE A 298 29.83 -8.24 9.35
C ILE A 298 31.24 -8.36 8.77
N SER A 299 31.77 -7.28 8.18
CA SER A 299 33.13 -7.23 7.64
C SER A 299 34.22 -7.50 8.68
N LYS A 300 33.96 -7.15 9.97
CA LYS A 300 34.90 -7.39 11.07
C LYS A 300 34.99 -8.87 11.44
N LEU A 301 33.99 -9.68 11.12
CA LEU A 301 34.01 -11.12 11.34
C LEU A 301 35.17 -11.79 10.57
N HIS A 302 35.59 -11.23 9.45
CA HIS A 302 36.74 -11.71 8.70
C HIS A 302 38.05 -11.64 9.50
N GLU A 303 38.18 -10.64 10.38
CA GLU A 303 39.35 -10.50 11.26
C GLU A 303 39.26 -11.45 12.46
N GLU A 304 38.07 -11.65 13.02
CA GLU A 304 37.85 -12.41 14.25
C GLU A 304 37.71 -13.92 14.00
N MET A 305 37.01 -14.30 12.93
CA MET A 305 36.77 -15.72 12.53
C MET A 305 36.80 -15.86 11.00
N PRO A 306 37.98 -15.81 10.36
CA PRO A 306 38.10 -15.78 8.90
C PRO A 306 37.46 -17.00 8.21
N GLU A 307 37.63 -18.19 8.75
CA GLU A 307 37.05 -19.42 8.18
C GLU A 307 35.52 -19.39 8.17
N VAL A 308 34.90 -18.86 9.23
CA VAL A 308 33.45 -18.71 9.36
C VAL A 308 32.95 -17.65 8.39
N TYR A 309 33.68 -16.53 8.27
CA TYR A 309 33.34 -15.47 7.33
C TYR A 309 33.37 -15.96 5.89
N ASP A 310 34.42 -16.66 5.49
CA ASP A 310 34.57 -17.20 4.12
C ASP A 310 33.44 -18.19 3.80
N GLN A 311 33.10 -19.10 4.74
CA GLN A 311 31.97 -20.02 4.62
C GLN A 311 30.65 -19.24 4.49
N PHE A 312 30.47 -18.17 5.25
CA PHE A 312 29.27 -17.34 5.19
C PHE A 312 29.11 -16.63 3.85
N VAL A 313 30.22 -16.07 3.32
CA VAL A 313 30.23 -15.42 1.98
C VAL A 313 29.87 -16.43 0.88
N GLU A 314 30.40 -17.66 0.96
CA GLU A 314 30.06 -18.73 0.02
C GLU A 314 28.55 -19.06 0.08
N ILE A 315 28.01 -19.24 1.28
CA ILE A 315 26.59 -19.53 1.47
C ILE A 315 25.73 -18.37 0.98
N ALA A 316 26.07 -17.13 1.30
CA ALA A 316 25.36 -15.93 0.86
C ALA A 316 25.30 -15.85 -0.68
N THR A 317 26.40 -16.13 -1.34
CA THR A 317 26.49 -16.17 -2.81
C THR A 317 25.63 -17.29 -3.39
N ARG A 318 25.68 -18.48 -2.80
CA ARG A 318 24.84 -19.62 -3.24
C ARG A 318 23.35 -19.33 -3.05
N LEU A 319 22.94 -18.70 -1.95
CA LEU A 319 21.55 -18.33 -1.68
C LEU A 319 21.05 -17.28 -2.67
N GLU A 320 21.81 -16.21 -2.93
CA GLU A 320 21.43 -15.21 -3.92
C GLU A 320 21.25 -15.82 -5.30
N ASN A 321 22.15 -16.68 -5.73
CA ASN A 321 22.08 -17.39 -7.01
C ASN A 321 20.92 -18.38 -7.08
N TYR A 322 20.63 -19.09 -5.98
CA TYR A 322 19.54 -20.06 -5.89
C TYR A 322 18.16 -19.37 -5.99
N TYR A 323 17.94 -18.31 -5.19
CA TYR A 323 16.71 -17.55 -5.23
C TYR A 323 16.66 -16.51 -6.35
N LYS A 324 17.79 -16.28 -7.00
CA LYS A 324 17.97 -15.25 -8.05
C LYS A 324 17.51 -13.87 -7.58
N ASP A 325 17.70 -13.58 -6.30
CA ASP A 325 17.32 -12.32 -5.67
C ASP A 325 18.14 -12.08 -4.41
N MET A 326 18.27 -10.79 -4.02
CA MET A 326 18.88 -10.38 -2.77
C MET A 326 18.26 -11.12 -1.57
N GLN A 327 19.11 -11.64 -0.70
CA GLN A 327 18.70 -12.38 0.49
C GLN A 327 18.98 -11.60 1.78
N ASP A 328 18.04 -11.72 2.70
CA ASP A 328 18.13 -11.37 4.10
C ASP A 328 18.30 -12.67 4.90
N MET A 329 19.38 -12.77 5.67
CA MET A 329 19.83 -14.00 6.29
C MET A 329 20.03 -13.79 7.79
N GLU A 330 19.59 -14.78 8.58
CA GLU A 330 19.90 -14.91 10.00
C GLU A 330 20.83 -16.10 10.20
N PHE A 331 21.89 -15.91 10.96
CA PHE A 331 22.88 -16.96 11.24
C PHE A 331 23.32 -16.98 12.69
N THR A 332 23.82 -18.13 13.12
CA THR A 332 24.43 -18.33 14.43
C THR A 332 25.74 -19.09 14.27
N ILE A 333 26.73 -18.71 15.04
CA ILE A 333 28.02 -19.39 15.14
C ILE A 333 28.06 -20.06 16.51
N GLU A 334 28.21 -21.36 16.55
CA GLU A 334 28.37 -22.15 17.77
C GLU A 334 29.76 -22.80 17.78
N ASP A 335 30.64 -22.36 18.65
CA ASP A 335 32.03 -22.80 18.76
C ASP A 335 32.77 -22.93 17.42
N GLY A 336 32.69 -21.86 16.61
CA GLY A 336 33.33 -21.78 15.30
C GLY A 336 32.60 -22.51 14.18
N LYS A 337 31.40 -23.06 14.41
CA LYS A 337 30.55 -23.67 13.39
C LYS A 337 29.42 -22.73 13.01
N LEU A 338 29.28 -22.48 11.71
CA LEU A 338 28.22 -21.65 11.17
C LEU A 338 26.92 -22.44 10.99
N PHE A 339 25.80 -21.84 11.38
CA PHE A 339 24.45 -22.34 11.16
C PHE A 339 23.59 -21.25 10.57
N MET A 340 22.81 -21.60 9.52
CA MET A 340 21.81 -20.72 8.91
C MET A 340 20.46 -20.97 9.58
N LEU A 341 19.85 -19.89 10.10
CA LEU A 341 18.58 -19.97 10.82
C LEU A 341 17.40 -19.51 9.98
N GLN A 342 17.63 -18.61 9.04
CA GLN A 342 16.60 -18.06 8.17
C GLN A 342 17.23 -17.48 6.91
N THR A 343 16.52 -17.61 5.80
CA THR A 343 16.72 -16.84 4.60
C THR A 343 15.38 -16.38 4.05
N ARG A 344 15.35 -15.19 3.47
CA ARG A 344 14.19 -14.65 2.77
C ARG A 344 14.65 -13.62 1.75
N ASN A 345 13.79 -13.32 0.77
CA ASN A 345 14.01 -12.18 -0.10
C ASN A 345 14.07 -10.91 0.75
N GLY A 346 15.17 -10.17 0.64
CA GLY A 346 15.42 -9.03 1.53
C GLY A 346 14.42 -7.90 1.30
N LYS A 347 13.84 -7.41 2.40
CA LYS A 347 13.10 -6.15 2.38
C LYS A 347 14.07 -5.04 2.01
N ARG A 348 13.65 -4.15 1.12
CA ARG A 348 14.49 -3.14 0.52
C ARG A 348 13.71 -1.87 0.21
N THR A 349 14.40 -0.76 0.11
CA THR A 349 13.80 0.49 -0.36
C THR A 349 13.38 0.37 -1.83
N ALA A 350 12.50 1.26 -2.28
CA ALA A 350 12.09 1.34 -3.68
C ALA A 350 13.29 1.56 -4.63
N GLN A 351 14.22 2.41 -4.23
CA GLN A 351 15.47 2.65 -4.97
C GLN A 351 16.31 1.38 -5.09
N ALA A 352 16.50 0.65 -3.99
CA ALA A 352 17.25 -0.59 -3.99
C ALA A 352 16.55 -1.68 -4.82
N ALA A 353 15.22 -1.77 -4.77
CA ALA A 353 14.45 -2.72 -5.56
C ALA A 353 14.68 -2.52 -7.07
N LEU A 354 14.63 -1.27 -7.52
CA LEU A 354 14.88 -0.91 -8.91
C LEU A 354 16.34 -1.20 -9.32
N GLN A 355 17.30 -0.78 -8.48
CA GLN A 355 18.73 -1.01 -8.75
C GLN A 355 19.05 -2.50 -8.84
N ILE A 356 18.58 -3.29 -7.86
CA ILE A 356 18.84 -4.74 -7.83
C ILE A 356 18.18 -5.46 -9.02
N ALA A 357 16.96 -5.07 -9.40
CA ALA A 357 16.29 -5.66 -10.57
C ALA A 357 17.11 -5.43 -11.85
N CYS A 358 17.60 -4.20 -12.06
CA CYS A 358 18.45 -3.88 -13.20
C CYS A 358 19.81 -4.60 -13.17
N ASP A 359 20.48 -4.63 -12.03
CA ASP A 359 21.77 -5.29 -11.86
C ASP A 359 21.68 -6.80 -12.11
N LEU A 360 20.64 -7.47 -11.62
CA LEU A 360 20.44 -8.91 -11.83
C LEU A 360 20.19 -9.26 -13.31
N VAL A 361 19.58 -8.35 -14.07
CA VAL A 361 19.47 -8.50 -15.55
C VAL A 361 20.83 -8.34 -16.20
N ASP A 362 21.60 -7.31 -15.83
CA ASP A 362 22.94 -7.06 -16.36
C ASP A 362 23.92 -8.19 -16.03
N GLU A 363 23.76 -8.80 -14.86
CA GLU A 363 24.52 -9.97 -14.43
C GLU A 363 24.07 -11.28 -15.12
N GLY A 364 23.00 -11.26 -15.91
CA GLY A 364 22.43 -12.43 -16.57
C GLY A 364 21.79 -13.45 -15.63
N VAL A 365 21.46 -13.05 -14.39
CA VAL A 365 20.84 -13.90 -13.38
C VAL A 365 19.34 -14.08 -13.62
N ILE A 366 18.68 -13.01 -14.07
CA ILE A 366 17.26 -12.98 -14.41
C ILE A 366 17.05 -12.31 -15.77
N ASP A 367 15.91 -12.58 -16.39
CA ASP A 367 15.48 -11.87 -17.59
C ASP A 367 14.66 -10.60 -17.24
N GLU A 368 14.39 -9.78 -18.24
CA GLU A 368 13.63 -8.53 -18.10
C GLU A 368 12.21 -8.76 -17.56
N LYS A 369 11.55 -9.85 -17.95
CA LYS A 369 10.21 -10.21 -17.46
C LYS A 369 10.23 -10.52 -15.98
N THR A 370 11.21 -11.28 -15.53
CA THR A 370 11.41 -11.57 -14.11
C THR A 370 11.71 -10.30 -13.33
N ALA A 371 12.53 -9.40 -13.88
CA ALA A 371 12.80 -8.09 -13.26
C ALA A 371 11.54 -7.26 -13.09
N VAL A 372 10.68 -7.19 -14.11
CA VAL A 372 9.39 -6.49 -14.06
C VAL A 372 8.48 -7.07 -12.96
N LEU A 373 8.48 -8.40 -12.75
CA LEU A 373 7.70 -9.04 -11.70
C LEU A 373 8.24 -8.81 -10.28
N ARG A 374 9.51 -8.42 -10.12
CA ARG A 374 10.20 -8.28 -8.83
C ARG A 374 9.93 -6.94 -8.12
N VAL A 375 9.65 -5.90 -8.86
CA VAL A 375 9.38 -4.56 -8.31
C VAL A 375 7.89 -4.43 -8.08
N GLU A 376 7.50 -4.13 -6.85
CA GLU A 376 6.09 -3.90 -6.52
C GLU A 376 5.63 -2.55 -7.10
N PRO A 377 4.47 -2.48 -7.78
CA PRO A 377 3.98 -1.23 -8.35
C PRO A 377 3.88 -0.08 -7.35
N LYS A 378 3.48 -0.36 -6.09
CA LYS A 378 3.42 0.65 -5.01
C LYS A 378 4.79 1.27 -4.68
N GLN A 379 5.90 0.55 -4.91
CA GLN A 379 7.24 1.10 -4.69
C GLN A 379 7.60 2.21 -5.67
N LEU A 380 7.06 2.17 -6.90
CA LEU A 380 7.29 3.24 -7.88
C LEU A 380 6.70 4.58 -7.43
N ASP A 381 5.61 4.55 -6.69
CA ASP A 381 4.97 5.75 -6.15
C ASP A 381 5.95 6.55 -5.27
N THR A 382 6.70 5.86 -4.43
CA THR A 382 7.74 6.49 -3.60
C THR A 382 8.86 7.14 -4.42
N LEU A 383 9.20 6.57 -5.57
CA LEU A 383 10.28 7.10 -6.44
C LEU A 383 9.87 8.34 -7.23
N LEU A 384 8.57 8.56 -7.42
CA LEU A 384 8.04 9.66 -8.23
C LEU A 384 7.85 10.96 -7.44
N HIS A 385 7.96 10.90 -6.11
CA HIS A 385 7.71 12.04 -5.22
C HIS A 385 9.00 12.48 -4.51
N PRO A 386 9.11 13.77 -4.11
CA PRO A 386 10.21 14.22 -3.27
C PRO A 386 10.31 13.41 -1.97
N GLN A 387 11.52 13.16 -1.52
CA GLN A 387 11.80 12.43 -0.30
C GLN A 387 12.60 13.30 0.67
N PHE A 388 12.52 13.04 1.98
CA PHE A 388 13.44 13.67 2.91
C PHE A 388 14.87 13.18 2.71
N ASP A 389 15.82 14.07 2.93
CA ASP A 389 17.22 13.67 3.07
C ASP A 389 17.38 12.68 4.22
N ALA A 390 18.01 11.53 3.96
CA ALA A 390 18.07 10.44 4.93
C ALA A 390 18.83 10.80 6.22
N ALA A 391 19.86 11.63 6.14
CA ALA A 391 20.61 12.07 7.29
C ALA A 391 19.82 13.08 8.13
N ALA A 392 19.14 14.02 7.47
CA ALA A 392 18.28 15.00 8.12
C ALA A 392 17.06 14.32 8.80
N LEU A 393 16.46 13.33 8.16
CA LEU A 393 15.34 12.58 8.71
C LEU A 393 15.74 11.77 9.95
N LYS A 394 16.92 11.15 9.93
CA LYS A 394 17.43 10.38 11.09
C LYS A 394 17.64 11.22 12.35
N ALA A 395 17.90 12.51 12.19
CA ALA A 395 18.07 13.45 13.29
C ALA A 395 16.73 14.02 13.80
N ALA A 396 15.63 13.83 13.05
CA ALA A 396 14.32 14.38 13.39
C ALA A 396 13.48 13.37 14.18
N GLN A 397 12.64 13.89 15.07
CA GLN A 397 11.67 13.10 15.83
C GLN A 397 10.26 13.44 15.39
N ALA A 398 9.45 12.43 15.06
CA ALA A 398 8.04 12.64 14.75
C ALA A 398 7.28 13.11 16.00
N ILE A 399 6.50 14.16 15.85
CA ILE A 399 5.66 14.74 16.90
C ILE A 399 4.21 14.23 16.86
N GLY A 400 3.82 13.65 15.75
CA GLY A 400 2.49 13.09 15.52
C GLY A 400 2.44 12.28 14.25
N LYS A 401 1.31 11.61 14.04
CA LYS A 401 1.07 10.77 12.86
C LYS A 401 -0.37 10.89 12.40
N GLY A 402 -0.57 10.96 11.10
CA GLY A 402 -1.87 10.82 10.44
C GLY A 402 -1.87 9.71 9.42
N LEU A 403 -2.87 9.67 8.56
CA LEU A 403 -2.94 8.73 7.45
C LEU A 403 -2.00 9.16 6.32
N ALA A 404 -1.26 8.23 5.78
CA ALA A 404 -0.41 8.39 4.59
C ALA A 404 -1.29 8.54 3.33
N ALA A 405 -1.87 9.73 3.14
CA ALA A 405 -2.94 9.95 2.18
C ALA A 405 -2.46 10.18 0.75
N SER A 406 -1.33 10.87 0.57
CA SER A 406 -0.66 11.03 -0.72
C SER A 406 0.84 11.05 -0.50
N PRO A 407 1.62 10.23 -1.22
CA PRO A 407 3.03 10.00 -0.92
C PRO A 407 3.91 11.24 -1.16
N GLY A 408 5.16 11.14 -0.70
CA GLY A 408 6.16 12.20 -0.77
C GLY A 408 6.42 12.86 0.56
N SER A 409 7.46 13.68 0.58
CA SER A 409 7.87 14.45 1.75
C SER A 409 7.77 15.93 1.44
N ALA A 410 7.17 16.70 2.33
CA ALA A 410 7.01 18.14 2.18
C ALA A 410 7.54 18.88 3.40
N CYS A 411 8.14 20.02 3.13
CA CYS A 411 8.56 20.96 4.13
C CYS A 411 8.14 22.36 3.71
N GLY A 412 7.46 23.09 4.57
CA GLY A 412 6.97 24.43 4.27
C GLY A 412 6.52 25.20 5.50
N ARG A 413 6.24 26.49 5.29
CA ARG A 413 5.64 27.32 6.32
C ARG A 413 4.14 27.04 6.44
N VAL A 414 3.66 26.91 7.64
CA VAL A 414 2.24 26.65 7.93
C VAL A 414 1.38 27.82 7.46
N VAL A 415 0.32 27.51 6.71
CA VAL A 415 -0.76 28.43 6.34
C VAL A 415 -2.10 27.78 6.62
N PHE A 416 -3.13 28.55 6.95
CA PHE A 416 -4.41 28.04 7.44
C PHE A 416 -5.57 28.23 6.46
N SER A 417 -5.38 28.96 5.36
CA SER A 417 -6.37 29.09 4.32
C SER A 417 -5.77 28.95 2.92
N ALA A 418 -6.63 28.63 1.95
CA ALA A 418 -6.24 28.51 0.55
C ALA A 418 -5.81 29.87 -0.02
N GLU A 419 -6.51 30.94 0.37
CA GLU A 419 -6.24 32.33 -0.03
C GLU A 419 -4.87 32.79 0.50
N ASP A 420 -4.58 32.51 1.77
CA ASP A 420 -3.27 32.82 2.36
C ASP A 420 -2.14 32.04 1.64
N ALA A 421 -2.37 30.78 1.29
CA ALA A 421 -1.40 29.99 0.53
C ALA A 421 -1.12 30.65 -0.83
N GLU A 422 -2.16 31.01 -1.58
CA GLU A 422 -2.04 31.61 -2.92
C GLU A 422 -1.36 32.96 -2.89
N GLU A 423 -1.71 33.82 -1.92
CA GLU A 423 -1.13 35.14 -1.79
C GLU A 423 0.32 35.11 -1.33
N LYS A 424 0.62 34.29 -0.31
CA LYS A 424 1.93 34.28 0.33
C LYS A 424 3.02 33.62 -0.53
N VAL A 425 2.71 32.60 -1.33
CA VAL A 425 3.71 31.99 -2.21
C VAL A 425 4.26 32.93 -3.29
N LYS A 426 3.64 34.08 -3.48
CA LYS A 426 4.16 35.18 -4.35
C LYS A 426 5.42 35.82 -3.77
N ASP A 427 5.61 35.75 -2.44
CA ASP A 427 6.81 36.20 -1.75
C ASP A 427 7.85 35.08 -1.69
N ASP A 428 9.10 35.37 -2.05
CA ASP A 428 10.21 34.45 -2.03
C ASP A 428 10.45 33.79 -0.67
N ALA A 429 10.15 34.47 0.42
CA ALA A 429 10.26 33.92 1.79
C ALA A 429 9.20 32.86 2.11
N TRP A 430 8.13 32.81 1.32
CA TRP A 430 6.97 31.93 1.49
C TRP A 430 6.76 30.96 0.32
N LYS A 431 7.73 30.79 -0.54
CA LYS A 431 7.62 29.86 -1.69
C LYS A 431 7.28 28.41 -1.33
N LYS A 432 7.52 28.03 -0.08
CA LYS A 432 7.22 26.71 0.43
C LYS A 432 6.23 26.83 1.56
N VAL A 433 5.00 26.43 1.32
CA VAL A 433 3.94 26.39 2.34
C VAL A 433 3.38 25.00 2.53
N VAL A 434 2.92 24.71 3.75
CA VAL A 434 2.11 23.55 4.10
C VAL A 434 0.73 24.05 4.50
N LEU A 435 -0.27 23.66 3.74
CA LEU A 435 -1.67 24.02 4.00
C LEU A 435 -2.23 23.15 5.11
N VAL A 436 -2.64 23.76 6.21
CA VAL A 436 -3.20 23.08 7.38
C VAL A 436 -4.68 23.40 7.50
N ARG A 437 -5.53 22.38 7.42
CA ARG A 437 -6.98 22.53 7.49
C ARG A 437 -7.60 21.55 8.46
N LEU A 438 -8.78 21.86 8.97
CA LEU A 438 -9.62 20.88 9.67
C LEU A 438 -10.02 19.77 8.71
N GLU A 439 -10.50 20.15 7.54
CA GLU A 439 -10.80 19.36 6.35
C GLU A 439 -10.73 20.28 5.13
N THR A 440 -10.50 19.77 3.94
CA THR A 440 -10.50 20.57 2.71
C THR A 440 -11.83 20.43 1.98
N SER A 441 -12.19 21.48 1.24
CA SER A 441 -13.34 21.56 0.34
C SER A 441 -12.88 21.86 -1.10
N PRO A 442 -13.75 21.74 -2.11
CA PRO A 442 -13.41 22.12 -3.48
C PRO A 442 -12.91 23.57 -3.64
N GLU A 443 -13.30 24.46 -2.74
CA GLU A 443 -12.85 25.86 -2.72
C GLU A 443 -11.36 25.98 -2.36
N ASP A 444 -10.79 25.01 -1.62
CA ASP A 444 -9.39 25.01 -1.22
C ASP A 444 -8.42 24.60 -2.36
N ILE A 445 -8.93 24.24 -3.54
CA ILE A 445 -8.14 23.59 -4.60
C ILE A 445 -6.94 24.43 -5.06
N VAL A 446 -7.09 25.76 -5.14
CA VAL A 446 -6.01 26.66 -5.55
C VAL A 446 -4.91 26.71 -4.50
N GLY A 447 -5.27 26.81 -3.22
CA GLY A 447 -4.31 26.74 -2.12
C GLY A 447 -3.60 25.40 -2.03
N MET A 448 -4.31 24.30 -2.30
CA MET A 448 -3.73 22.95 -2.37
C MET A 448 -2.69 22.82 -3.50
N GLN A 449 -2.95 23.46 -4.65
CA GLN A 449 -2.05 23.42 -5.82
C GLN A 449 -0.71 24.11 -5.60
N VAL A 450 -0.70 25.20 -4.86
CA VAL A 450 0.52 25.97 -4.61
C VAL A 450 1.30 25.47 -3.39
N SER A 451 0.69 24.62 -2.58
CA SER A 451 1.30 24.07 -1.37
C SER A 451 2.25 22.91 -1.65
N GLN A 452 3.35 22.82 -0.90
CA GLN A 452 4.26 21.69 -0.94
C GLN A 452 3.64 20.43 -0.30
N GLY A 453 2.78 20.63 0.68
CA GLY A 453 2.10 19.57 1.39
C GLY A 453 0.80 20.03 2.03
N ILE A 454 -0.05 19.07 2.33
CA ILE A 454 -1.37 19.28 2.90
C ILE A 454 -1.50 18.44 4.16
N LEU A 455 -1.90 19.07 5.25
CA LEU A 455 -2.20 18.41 6.52
C LEU A 455 -3.66 18.67 6.89
N THR A 456 -4.44 17.62 7.11
CA THR A 456 -5.79 17.76 7.64
C THR A 456 -5.95 17.08 8.99
N VAL A 457 -6.72 17.73 9.87
CA VAL A 457 -7.06 17.18 11.20
C VAL A 457 -8.06 16.04 11.05
N ARG A 458 -9.04 16.19 10.17
CA ARG A 458 -10.06 15.20 9.83
C ARG A 458 -9.86 14.66 8.41
N GLY A 459 -10.49 13.53 8.14
CA GLY A 459 -10.53 12.91 6.82
C GLY A 459 -9.83 11.57 6.78
N GLY A 460 -10.33 10.70 5.90
CA GLY A 460 -9.78 9.37 5.61
C GLY A 460 -9.02 9.35 4.28
N MET A 461 -8.65 8.16 3.84
CA MET A 461 -7.96 7.92 2.56
C MET A 461 -8.79 8.31 1.32
N THR A 462 -10.10 8.43 1.47
CA THR A 462 -11.06 8.81 0.42
C THR A 462 -11.59 10.24 0.58
N SER A 463 -11.09 11.01 1.56
CA SER A 463 -11.47 12.40 1.76
C SER A 463 -11.08 13.28 0.57
N HIS A 464 -11.73 14.44 0.43
CA HIS A 464 -11.40 15.42 -0.61
C HIS A 464 -9.90 15.75 -0.63
N ALA A 465 -9.31 16.02 0.55
CA ALA A 465 -7.87 16.29 0.66
C ALA A 465 -7.02 15.16 0.08
N ALA A 466 -7.31 13.90 0.46
CA ALA A 466 -6.56 12.73 0.03
C ALA A 466 -6.67 12.48 -1.49
N VAL A 467 -7.88 12.57 -2.03
CA VAL A 467 -8.14 12.32 -3.46
C VAL A 467 -7.51 13.39 -4.34
N VAL A 468 -7.72 14.65 -4.00
CA VAL A 468 -7.20 15.77 -4.76
C VAL A 468 -5.68 15.85 -4.68
N ALA A 469 -5.09 15.67 -3.48
CA ALA A 469 -3.65 15.66 -3.32
C ALA A 469 -2.97 14.54 -4.16
N ARG A 470 -3.55 13.34 -4.19
CA ARG A 470 -3.06 12.26 -5.06
C ARG A 470 -3.16 12.60 -6.53
N GLY A 471 -4.27 13.23 -6.93
CA GLY A 471 -4.45 13.71 -8.31
C GLY A 471 -3.40 14.73 -8.71
N MET A 472 -3.00 15.61 -7.79
CA MET A 472 -1.99 16.66 -8.00
C MET A 472 -0.55 16.19 -7.79
N GLY A 473 -0.32 14.98 -7.22
CA GLY A 473 1.00 14.53 -6.79
C GLY A 473 1.58 15.32 -5.62
N THR A 474 0.73 15.92 -4.79
CA THR A 474 1.11 16.73 -3.63
C THR A 474 1.12 15.86 -2.39
N CYS A 475 2.18 15.95 -1.58
CA CYS A 475 2.28 15.25 -0.30
C CYS A 475 1.06 15.56 0.59
N CYS A 476 0.43 14.53 1.16
CA CYS A 476 -0.72 14.73 2.04
C CYS A 476 -0.70 13.77 3.23
N VAL A 477 -0.85 14.34 4.41
CA VAL A 477 -1.15 13.62 5.65
C VAL A 477 -2.56 14.00 6.08
N SER A 478 -3.47 13.03 6.15
CA SER A 478 -4.88 13.27 6.46
C SER A 478 -5.25 12.70 7.82
N GLY A 479 -6.27 13.29 8.46
CA GLY A 479 -6.85 12.73 9.68
C GLY A 479 -5.90 12.67 10.88
N CYS A 480 -4.99 13.62 11.03
CA CYS A 480 -4.03 13.60 12.13
C CYS A 480 -4.68 13.75 13.52
N GLY A 481 -5.94 14.19 13.59
CA GLY A 481 -6.69 14.25 14.85
C GLY A 481 -7.20 12.91 15.39
N ASN A 482 -7.10 11.81 14.60
CA ASN A 482 -7.64 10.51 15.02
C ASN A 482 -6.83 9.88 16.16
N ASP A 483 -5.50 9.95 16.07
CA ASP A 483 -4.59 9.28 17.02
C ASP A 483 -3.73 10.26 17.82
N ASN A 484 -3.96 11.57 17.68
CA ASN A 484 -3.21 12.61 18.36
C ASN A 484 -4.13 13.60 19.06
N ASN A 485 -3.60 14.26 20.11
CA ASN A 485 -4.26 15.40 20.71
C ASN A 485 -4.02 16.64 19.85
N VAL A 486 -5.04 17.02 19.04
CA VAL A 486 -4.93 18.12 18.09
C VAL A 486 -5.99 19.18 18.38
N ALA A 487 -5.55 20.44 18.43
CA ALA A 487 -6.41 21.61 18.49
C ALA A 487 -6.01 22.59 17.38
N ILE A 488 -6.98 23.06 16.60
CA ILE A 488 -6.80 24.08 15.57
C ILE A 488 -7.68 25.28 15.88
N ASP A 489 -7.11 26.49 15.77
CA ASP A 489 -7.77 27.77 15.94
C ASP A 489 -7.45 28.65 14.71
N TYR A 490 -8.47 28.88 13.88
CA TYR A 490 -8.33 29.66 12.65
C TYR A 490 -8.21 31.17 12.91
N ASP A 491 -8.86 31.69 13.97
CA ASP A 491 -8.81 33.12 14.31
C ASP A 491 -7.42 33.51 14.84
N ALA A 492 -6.85 32.63 15.66
CA ALA A 492 -5.49 32.77 16.16
C ALA A 492 -4.42 32.28 15.15
N LYS A 493 -4.83 31.61 14.08
CA LYS A 493 -3.93 30.94 13.11
C LYS A 493 -2.88 30.06 13.78
N VAL A 494 -3.37 29.07 14.56
CA VAL A 494 -2.56 28.17 15.37
C VAL A 494 -3.08 26.74 15.29
N ILE A 495 -2.15 25.77 15.20
CA ILE A 495 -2.43 24.35 15.42
C ILE A 495 -1.50 23.81 16.50
N THR A 496 -2.05 23.02 17.42
CA THR A 496 -1.27 22.28 18.42
C THR A 496 -1.46 20.77 18.19
N ILE A 497 -0.35 20.04 18.11
CA ILE A 497 -0.30 18.60 17.90
C ILE A 497 0.52 17.98 19.01
N ASN A 498 -0.07 17.19 19.90
CA ASN A 498 0.61 16.53 21.01
C ASN A 498 1.46 17.49 21.87
N GLY A 499 1.00 18.74 22.07
CA GLY A 499 1.69 19.77 22.85
C GLY A 499 2.68 20.62 22.03
N HIS A 500 2.96 20.31 20.79
CA HIS A 500 3.75 21.14 19.87
C HIS A 500 2.85 22.13 19.15
N THR A 501 3.15 23.42 19.27
CA THR A 501 2.31 24.52 18.75
C THR A 501 2.98 25.17 17.54
N PHE A 502 2.20 25.30 16.44
CA PHE A 502 2.61 25.96 15.21
C PHE A 502 1.72 27.15 14.95
N HIS A 503 2.34 28.30 14.74
CA HIS A 503 1.69 29.52 14.29
C HIS A 503 1.84 29.65 12.77
N GLU A 504 1.05 30.52 12.15
CA GLU A 504 1.24 30.84 10.75
C GLU A 504 2.69 31.31 10.49
N GLY A 505 3.34 30.66 9.53
CA GLY A 505 4.73 30.94 9.19
C GLY A 505 5.77 30.04 9.85
N ASP A 506 5.41 29.27 10.85
CA ASP A 506 6.32 28.27 11.44
C ASP A 506 6.62 27.15 10.43
N TRP A 507 7.80 26.58 10.50
CA TRP A 507 8.18 25.46 9.65
C TRP A 507 7.61 24.14 10.16
N MET A 508 6.97 23.44 9.25
CA MET A 508 6.48 22.08 9.45
C MET A 508 6.95 21.18 8.33
N SER A 509 7.31 19.95 8.67
CA SER A 509 7.63 18.89 7.72
C SER A 509 6.67 17.73 7.88
N ILE A 510 6.15 17.20 6.77
CA ILE A 510 5.22 16.07 6.75
C ILE A 510 5.67 15.02 5.75
N ASP A 511 5.46 13.76 6.11
CA ASP A 511 5.76 12.61 5.28
C ASP A 511 4.46 11.90 4.86
N GLY A 512 4.03 12.14 3.65
CA GLY A 512 2.83 11.54 3.09
C GLY A 512 2.94 10.05 2.80
N SER A 513 4.15 9.48 2.84
CA SER A 513 4.40 8.04 2.66
C SER A 513 4.25 7.26 3.97
N THR A 514 4.57 7.86 5.11
CA THR A 514 4.49 7.26 6.44
C THR A 514 3.37 7.82 7.30
N GLY A 515 2.88 9.01 6.99
CA GLY A 515 1.92 9.79 7.78
C GLY A 515 2.56 10.59 8.92
N ASN A 516 3.87 10.60 9.05
CA ASN A 516 4.55 11.26 10.15
C ASN A 516 4.57 12.79 9.98
N ILE A 517 4.50 13.49 11.11
CA ILE A 517 4.56 14.95 11.21
C ILE A 517 5.78 15.33 12.06
N TYR A 518 6.52 16.34 11.62
CA TYR A 518 7.75 16.80 12.26
C TYR A 518 7.71 18.30 12.48
N GLU A 519 8.31 18.73 13.59
CA GLU A 519 8.55 20.15 13.84
C GLU A 519 9.83 20.63 13.13
N GLY A 520 9.75 21.81 12.51
CA GLY A 520 10.89 22.42 11.85
C GLY A 520 11.10 22.01 10.40
N GLN A 521 12.26 22.34 9.88
CA GLN A 521 12.62 22.17 8.49
C GLN A 521 13.50 20.93 8.28
N ILE A 522 12.98 19.96 7.57
CA ILE A 522 13.75 18.80 7.09
C ILE A 522 13.99 18.99 5.60
N ALA A 523 15.26 18.90 5.17
CA ALA A 523 15.62 19.03 3.77
C ALA A 523 14.97 17.91 2.94
N THR A 524 14.47 18.26 1.76
CA THR A 524 13.90 17.31 0.78
C THR A 524 14.82 17.18 -0.43
N VAL A 525 14.89 15.97 -0.97
CA VAL A 525 15.58 15.65 -2.21
C VAL A 525 14.51 15.42 -3.28
N ALA A 526 14.65 16.11 -4.42
CA ALA A 526 13.72 15.93 -5.54
C ALA A 526 13.82 14.51 -6.10
N SER A 527 12.71 13.99 -6.63
CA SER A 527 12.73 12.75 -7.41
C SER A 527 13.65 12.99 -8.64
N THR A 528 14.75 12.29 -8.69
CA THR A 528 15.70 12.43 -9.81
C THR A 528 15.32 11.53 -10.96
N GLU A 529 15.52 12.00 -12.20
CA GLU A 529 15.46 11.13 -13.39
C GLU A 529 16.50 10.00 -13.26
N ASN A 530 16.04 8.84 -12.85
CA ASN A 530 16.90 7.67 -12.72
C ASN A 530 16.92 6.92 -14.06
N ALA A 531 18.12 6.73 -14.63
CA ALA A 531 18.30 5.99 -15.88
C ALA A 531 17.74 4.54 -15.78
N ASN A 532 17.89 3.90 -14.64
CA ASN A 532 17.31 2.59 -14.36
C ASN A 532 15.78 2.62 -14.37
N PHE A 533 15.16 3.69 -13.91
CA PHE A 533 13.71 3.86 -13.99
C PHE A 533 13.20 3.86 -15.43
N LYS A 534 13.82 4.67 -16.30
CA LYS A 534 13.47 4.73 -17.73
C LYS A 534 13.64 3.38 -18.42
N ARG A 535 14.77 2.71 -18.17
CA ARG A 535 15.08 1.39 -18.71
C ARG A 535 14.06 0.34 -18.24
N PHE A 536 13.80 0.29 -16.94
CA PHE A 536 12.85 -0.62 -16.32
C PHE A 536 11.42 -0.43 -16.85
N MET A 537 10.97 0.83 -16.95
CA MET A 537 9.67 1.14 -17.54
C MET A 537 9.58 0.78 -19.02
N GLY A 538 10.69 0.85 -19.76
CA GLY A 538 10.76 0.33 -21.12
C GLY A 538 10.50 -1.18 -21.20
N TRP A 539 11.03 -1.96 -20.26
CA TRP A 539 10.70 -3.39 -20.15
C TRP A 539 9.24 -3.65 -19.82
N ALA A 540 8.67 -2.84 -18.92
CA ALA A 540 7.25 -2.92 -18.60
C ALA A 540 6.40 -2.67 -19.85
N ASP A 541 6.64 -1.59 -20.58
CA ASP A 541 5.88 -1.23 -21.78
C ASP A 541 6.00 -2.28 -22.90
N ALA A 542 7.15 -2.93 -23.04
CA ALA A 542 7.37 -3.99 -24.02
C ALA A 542 6.55 -5.27 -23.72
N ASN A 543 6.12 -5.46 -22.48
CA ASN A 543 5.40 -6.66 -22.05
C ASN A 543 3.92 -6.46 -21.82
N ARG A 544 3.43 -5.24 -21.60
CA ARG A 544 1.99 -5.00 -21.38
C ARG A 544 1.19 -5.14 -22.67
N GLN A 545 -0.04 -5.57 -22.55
CA GLN A 545 -0.99 -5.74 -23.65
C GLN A 545 -2.16 -4.74 -23.58
N MET A 546 -2.26 -4.03 -22.47
CA MET A 546 -3.28 -3.03 -22.20
C MET A 546 -2.65 -1.65 -22.21
N LYS A 547 -3.32 -0.68 -22.85
CA LYS A 547 -2.88 0.72 -22.83
C LYS A 547 -3.10 1.35 -21.46
N VAL A 548 -2.28 2.33 -21.14
CA VAL A 548 -2.43 3.13 -19.92
C VAL A 548 -2.64 4.59 -20.30
N MET A 549 -3.81 5.09 -19.95
CA MET A 549 -4.24 6.47 -20.18
C MET A 549 -4.33 7.24 -18.86
N THR A 550 -4.60 8.51 -18.96
CA THR A 550 -4.73 9.38 -17.78
C THR A 550 -6.12 10.03 -17.69
N ASN A 551 -6.49 10.39 -16.46
CA ASN A 551 -7.59 11.31 -16.17
C ASN A 551 -6.96 12.70 -16.03
N ALA A 552 -7.26 13.62 -16.96
CA ALA A 552 -6.71 14.97 -16.96
C ALA A 552 -7.72 15.96 -17.53
N ASP A 553 -7.90 17.07 -16.84
CA ASP A 553 -8.94 18.06 -17.14
C ASP A 553 -8.34 19.43 -17.49
N ASN A 554 -7.02 19.56 -17.45
CA ASN A 554 -6.28 20.80 -17.76
C ASN A 554 -4.94 20.50 -18.43
N PRO A 555 -4.34 21.49 -19.11
CA PRO A 555 -3.09 21.33 -19.86
C PRO A 555 -1.90 20.86 -19.01
N ARG A 556 -1.79 21.36 -17.79
CA ARG A 556 -0.68 20.97 -16.89
C ARG A 556 -0.71 19.48 -16.55
N ASP A 557 -1.86 18.96 -16.16
CA ASP A 557 -2.02 17.57 -15.79
C ASP A 557 -1.89 16.64 -17.01
N ALA A 558 -2.36 17.08 -18.18
CA ALA A 558 -2.14 16.38 -19.43
C ALA A 558 -0.65 16.28 -19.79
N GLN A 559 0.13 17.36 -19.65
CA GLN A 559 1.56 17.35 -19.91
C GLN A 559 2.29 16.45 -18.93
N ASN A 560 2.00 16.55 -17.64
CA ASN A 560 2.59 15.70 -16.61
C ASN A 560 2.34 14.21 -16.92
N ALA A 561 1.13 13.86 -17.32
CA ALA A 561 0.80 12.49 -17.67
C ALA A 561 1.53 11.99 -18.91
N VAL A 562 1.67 12.83 -19.93
CA VAL A 562 2.46 12.50 -21.13
C VAL A 562 3.92 12.26 -20.77
N ASP A 563 4.48 13.11 -19.92
CA ASP A 563 5.86 12.95 -19.44
C ASP A 563 6.05 11.67 -18.63
N MET A 564 5.00 11.19 -17.96
CA MET A 564 4.98 9.91 -17.25
C MET A 564 4.63 8.69 -18.14
N GLY A 565 4.40 8.92 -19.42
CA GLY A 565 4.19 7.85 -20.41
C GLY A 565 2.73 7.48 -20.66
N ALA A 566 1.78 8.37 -20.37
CA ALA A 566 0.37 8.16 -20.71
C ALA A 566 0.17 8.12 -22.23
N GLU A 567 -0.65 7.19 -22.71
CA GLU A 567 -0.91 6.95 -24.13
C GLU A 567 -2.17 7.64 -24.63
N GLY A 568 -2.84 8.40 -23.77
CA GLY A 568 -4.05 9.15 -24.08
C GLY A 568 -4.70 9.68 -22.82
N ILE A 569 -5.81 10.39 -22.99
CA ILE A 569 -6.72 10.77 -21.91
C ILE A 569 -7.96 9.88 -21.99
N GLY A 570 -8.15 9.03 -20.99
CA GLY A 570 -9.32 8.19 -20.88
C GLY A 570 -10.53 8.88 -20.25
N LEU A 571 -10.28 9.98 -19.52
CA LEU A 571 -11.33 10.80 -18.94
C LEU A 571 -10.86 12.26 -18.84
N CYS A 572 -11.55 13.14 -19.57
CA CYS A 572 -11.53 14.58 -19.39
C CYS A 572 -12.90 15.04 -18.87
N ARG A 573 -12.94 15.51 -17.62
CA ARG A 573 -14.15 16.01 -16.96
C ARG A 573 -14.36 17.47 -17.31
N THR A 574 -15.41 17.76 -18.06
CA THR A 574 -15.65 19.14 -18.53
C THR A 574 -16.17 20.08 -17.45
N GLU A 575 -16.78 19.57 -16.39
CA GLU A 575 -17.23 20.38 -15.25
C GLU A 575 -16.11 21.17 -14.56
N HIS A 576 -14.91 20.61 -14.48
CA HIS A 576 -13.78 21.30 -13.85
C HIS A 576 -13.35 22.56 -14.65
N MET A 577 -13.70 22.62 -15.92
CA MET A 577 -13.44 23.77 -16.77
C MET A 577 -14.41 24.94 -16.51
N PHE A 578 -15.52 24.70 -15.79
CA PHE A 578 -16.56 25.71 -15.56
C PHE A 578 -16.34 26.57 -14.30
N PHE A 579 -15.50 26.12 -13.38
CA PHE A 579 -15.30 26.80 -12.09
C PHE A 579 -14.35 28.01 -12.15
N ALA A 580 -13.61 28.23 -13.22
CA ALA A 580 -12.68 29.33 -13.33
C ALA A 580 -13.42 30.71 -13.28
N GLU A 581 -12.83 31.69 -12.61
CA GLU A 581 -13.42 32.98 -12.34
C GLU A 581 -13.90 33.74 -13.60
N ASP A 582 -13.16 33.57 -14.71
CA ASP A 582 -13.42 34.24 -15.98
C ASP A 582 -14.67 33.71 -16.72
N ARG A 583 -15.20 32.54 -16.30
CA ARG A 583 -16.29 31.85 -17.00
C ARG A 583 -17.46 31.42 -16.13
N ILE A 584 -17.26 31.29 -14.81
CA ILE A 584 -18.32 30.86 -13.89
C ILE A 584 -19.57 31.72 -13.95
N ALA A 585 -19.43 33.00 -14.18
CA ALA A 585 -20.55 33.94 -14.33
C ALA A 585 -21.46 33.53 -15.50
N ALA A 586 -20.90 33.16 -16.65
CA ALA A 586 -21.67 32.74 -17.83
C ALA A 586 -22.34 31.38 -17.58
N VAL A 587 -21.69 30.46 -16.85
CA VAL A 587 -22.28 29.17 -16.44
C VAL A 587 -23.48 29.40 -15.51
N ARG A 588 -23.38 30.27 -14.55
CA ARG A 588 -24.48 30.65 -13.65
C ARG A 588 -25.63 31.32 -14.35
N GLU A 589 -25.33 32.17 -15.35
CA GLU A 589 -26.34 32.74 -16.25
C GLU A 589 -27.10 31.66 -17.03
N MET A 590 -26.41 30.67 -17.55
CA MET A 590 -26.99 29.50 -18.21
C MET A 590 -27.93 28.70 -17.27
N ILE A 591 -27.51 28.47 -16.02
CA ILE A 591 -28.30 27.77 -15.01
C ILE A 591 -29.59 28.53 -14.65
N CYS A 592 -29.51 29.83 -14.54
CA CYS A 592 -30.64 30.69 -14.20
C CYS A 592 -31.55 31.07 -15.39
N ALA A 593 -31.21 30.63 -16.61
CA ALA A 593 -32.01 30.89 -17.80
C ALA A 593 -33.41 30.29 -17.70
N ARG A 594 -34.42 31.05 -18.09
CA ARG A 594 -35.83 30.66 -18.04
C ARG A 594 -36.36 30.10 -19.36
N THR A 595 -35.69 30.46 -20.46
CA THR A 595 -36.05 30.02 -21.82
C THR A 595 -34.85 29.36 -22.49
N VAL A 596 -35.14 28.60 -23.58
CA VAL A 596 -34.11 28.00 -24.42
C VAL A 596 -33.21 29.08 -25.05
N GLU A 597 -33.80 30.20 -25.49
CA GLU A 597 -33.08 31.28 -26.10
C GLU A 597 -32.12 31.98 -25.11
N GLU A 598 -32.55 32.25 -23.89
CA GLU A 598 -31.69 32.74 -22.83
C GLU A 598 -30.54 31.79 -22.53
N ARG A 599 -30.83 30.51 -22.44
CA ARG A 599 -29.82 29.45 -22.21
C ARG A 599 -28.81 29.38 -23.34
N LYS A 600 -29.25 29.42 -24.58
CA LYS A 600 -28.37 29.46 -25.75
C LYS A 600 -27.49 30.68 -25.75
N THR A 601 -28.03 31.84 -25.34
CA THR A 601 -27.27 33.10 -25.22
C THR A 601 -26.17 32.99 -24.18
N ALA A 602 -26.45 32.42 -23.03
CA ALA A 602 -25.46 32.17 -21.99
C ALA A 602 -24.41 31.13 -22.42
N LEU A 603 -24.85 30.04 -23.05
CA LEU A 603 -23.97 28.99 -23.58
C LEU A 603 -23.03 29.49 -24.68
N ALA A 604 -23.47 30.46 -25.51
CA ALA A 604 -22.62 31.11 -26.50
C ALA A 604 -21.47 31.89 -25.87
N LYS A 605 -21.59 32.31 -24.60
CA LYS A 605 -20.49 32.92 -23.83
C LYS A 605 -19.52 31.89 -23.26
N VAL A 606 -20.01 30.66 -22.93
CA VAL A 606 -19.21 29.54 -22.38
C VAL A 606 -18.43 28.83 -23.48
N GLU A 607 -19.00 28.66 -24.66
CA GLU A 607 -18.41 27.90 -25.77
C GLU A 607 -16.97 28.29 -26.12
N PRO A 608 -16.60 29.58 -26.26
CA PRO A 608 -15.23 29.97 -26.56
C PRO A 608 -14.20 29.54 -25.51
N PHE A 609 -14.59 29.53 -24.26
CA PHE A 609 -13.70 29.04 -23.17
C PHE A 609 -13.44 27.55 -23.28
N GLN A 610 -14.49 26.76 -23.47
CA GLN A 610 -14.35 25.31 -23.67
C GLN A 610 -13.58 24.99 -24.95
N GLU A 611 -13.84 25.70 -26.07
CA GLU A 611 -13.06 25.54 -27.29
C GLU A 611 -11.56 25.81 -27.06
N ALA A 612 -11.22 26.84 -26.30
CA ALA A 612 -9.86 27.18 -25.96
C ALA A 612 -9.20 26.08 -25.09
N ASP A 613 -9.92 25.58 -24.09
CA ASP A 613 -9.45 24.51 -23.23
C ASP A 613 -9.18 23.22 -24.02
N PHE A 614 -10.11 22.78 -24.84
CA PHE A 614 -9.92 21.58 -25.68
C PHE A 614 -8.81 21.78 -26.71
N THR A 615 -8.68 22.97 -27.27
CA THR A 615 -7.58 23.29 -28.18
C THR A 615 -6.23 23.14 -27.52
N ALA A 616 -6.07 23.64 -26.28
CA ALA A 616 -4.85 23.51 -25.50
C ALA A 616 -4.57 22.02 -25.17
N MET A 617 -5.59 21.28 -24.79
CA MET A 617 -5.46 19.85 -24.49
C MET A 617 -5.07 19.02 -25.73
N TYR A 618 -5.70 19.25 -26.87
CA TYR A 618 -5.39 18.54 -28.12
C TYR A 618 -3.97 18.85 -28.60
N ARG A 619 -3.46 20.05 -28.43
CA ARG A 619 -2.07 20.40 -28.78
C ARG A 619 -1.06 19.59 -27.96
N ILE A 620 -1.34 19.37 -26.64
CA ILE A 620 -0.47 18.56 -25.78
C ILE A 620 -0.58 17.09 -26.15
N MET A 621 -1.78 16.59 -26.41
CA MET A 621 -2.00 15.19 -26.68
C MET A 621 -1.47 14.75 -28.05
N GLY A 622 -1.39 15.64 -29.03
CA GLY A 622 -0.90 15.32 -30.37
C GLY A 622 -1.75 14.24 -31.04
N ASP A 623 -1.15 13.11 -31.35
CA ASP A 623 -1.81 11.96 -31.98
C ASP A 623 -2.49 10.99 -30.98
N ARG A 624 -2.36 11.28 -29.69
CA ARG A 624 -2.94 10.45 -28.62
C ARG A 624 -4.44 10.71 -28.49
N PRO A 625 -5.26 9.67 -28.26
CA PRO A 625 -6.70 9.83 -28.06
C PRO A 625 -7.03 10.63 -26.80
N MET A 626 -8.12 11.39 -26.87
CA MET A 626 -8.67 12.10 -25.73
C MET A 626 -10.19 11.86 -25.67
N THR A 627 -10.63 11.24 -24.57
CA THR A 627 -12.05 10.98 -24.29
C THR A 627 -12.60 12.09 -23.42
N ILE A 628 -13.56 12.83 -23.95
CA ILE A 628 -14.17 13.99 -23.30
C ILE A 628 -15.55 13.59 -22.77
N ARG A 629 -15.72 13.65 -21.47
CA ARG A 629 -17.00 13.42 -20.82
C ARG A 629 -17.79 14.72 -20.79
N TYR A 630 -19.00 14.68 -21.29
CA TYR A 630 -19.92 15.82 -21.23
C TYR A 630 -20.36 16.06 -19.78
N LEU A 631 -20.93 17.26 -19.55
CA LEU A 631 -21.30 17.75 -18.23
C LEU A 631 -22.05 16.69 -17.42
N ASP A 632 -21.52 16.38 -16.24
CA ASP A 632 -22.04 15.31 -15.38
C ASP A 632 -22.71 15.81 -14.10
N PRO A 633 -22.13 16.72 -13.25
CA PRO A 633 -22.71 17.04 -11.96
C PRO A 633 -24.03 17.83 -12.10
N PRO A 634 -24.89 17.79 -11.05
CA PRO A 634 -26.09 18.61 -10.98
C PRO A 634 -25.78 20.10 -11.04
N LEU A 635 -26.67 20.90 -11.63
CA LEU A 635 -26.44 22.33 -11.83
C LEU A 635 -26.32 23.14 -10.54
N HIS A 636 -26.90 22.69 -9.43
CA HIS A 636 -26.80 23.41 -8.16
C HIS A 636 -25.36 23.46 -7.62
N GLU A 637 -24.46 22.56 -8.01
CA GLU A 637 -23.06 22.55 -7.57
C GLU A 637 -22.29 23.81 -8.04
N PHE A 638 -22.74 24.46 -9.09
CA PHE A 638 -22.15 25.70 -9.60
C PHE A 638 -22.69 26.96 -8.93
N LEU A 639 -23.68 26.84 -8.04
CA LEU A 639 -24.32 27.95 -7.36
C LEU A 639 -23.84 28.06 -5.92
N PRO A 640 -23.73 29.28 -5.38
CA PRO A 640 -23.37 29.47 -3.99
C PRO A 640 -24.47 29.00 -3.03
N THR A 641 -24.05 28.57 -1.83
CA THR A 641 -24.96 28.07 -0.79
C THR A 641 -25.12 29.04 0.37
N LYS A 642 -24.16 29.95 0.58
CA LYS A 642 -24.22 30.93 1.67
C LYS A 642 -25.11 32.12 1.30
N PRO A 643 -25.94 32.64 2.21
CA PRO A 643 -26.87 33.73 1.94
C PRO A 643 -26.18 35.01 1.42
N GLU A 644 -25.00 35.35 1.97
CA GLU A 644 -24.21 36.49 1.54
C GLU A 644 -23.73 36.37 0.09
N ASP A 645 -23.27 35.17 -0.29
CA ASP A 645 -22.78 34.87 -1.65
C ASP A 645 -23.94 34.84 -2.66
N ILE A 646 -25.12 34.34 -2.23
CA ILE A 646 -26.35 34.38 -3.04
C ILE A 646 -26.77 35.84 -3.27
N ALA A 647 -26.70 36.68 -2.24
CA ALA A 647 -27.05 38.11 -2.36
C ALA A 647 -26.08 38.85 -3.30
N ALA A 648 -24.78 38.56 -3.19
CA ALA A 648 -23.76 39.13 -4.06
C ALA A 648 -24.00 38.73 -5.52
N LEU A 649 -24.16 37.41 -5.77
CA LEU A 649 -24.42 36.86 -7.11
C LEU A 649 -25.72 37.42 -7.72
N ALA A 650 -26.79 37.54 -6.93
CA ALA A 650 -28.07 38.11 -7.40
C ALA A 650 -27.88 39.52 -7.92
N LYS A 651 -27.11 40.35 -7.18
CA LYS A 651 -26.78 41.71 -7.59
C LYS A 651 -26.01 41.75 -8.89
N ASP A 652 -25.00 40.89 -9.03
CA ASP A 652 -24.18 40.81 -10.25
C ASP A 652 -24.99 40.38 -11.48
N MET A 653 -25.97 39.47 -11.27
CA MET A 653 -26.84 38.97 -12.32
C MET A 653 -28.06 39.89 -12.59
N GLY A 654 -28.21 40.98 -11.87
CA GLY A 654 -29.38 41.85 -11.99
C GLY A 654 -30.71 41.23 -11.56
N MET A 655 -30.66 40.23 -10.68
CA MET A 655 -31.79 39.53 -10.09
C MET A 655 -32.01 40.01 -8.65
N THR A 656 -33.20 39.81 -8.11
CA THR A 656 -33.41 39.93 -6.67
C THR A 656 -32.82 38.76 -5.93
N THR A 657 -32.40 38.97 -4.70
CA THR A 657 -31.89 37.87 -3.86
C THR A 657 -32.93 36.76 -3.67
N GLU A 658 -34.22 37.12 -3.61
CA GLU A 658 -35.31 36.16 -3.48
C GLU A 658 -35.47 35.31 -4.76
N GLU A 659 -35.36 35.92 -5.96
CA GLU A 659 -35.44 35.22 -7.23
C GLU A 659 -34.30 34.19 -7.36
N LEU A 660 -33.07 34.57 -7.04
CA LEU A 660 -31.92 33.68 -7.11
C LEU A 660 -32.02 32.59 -6.05
N ASN A 661 -32.42 32.95 -4.82
CA ASN A 661 -32.59 31.94 -3.77
C ASN A 661 -33.66 30.90 -4.15
N ASN A 662 -34.75 31.33 -4.82
CA ASN A 662 -35.74 30.38 -5.33
C ASN A 662 -35.16 29.42 -6.37
N VAL A 663 -34.29 29.90 -7.26
CA VAL A 663 -33.56 29.01 -8.19
C VAL A 663 -32.68 28.05 -7.47
N VAL A 664 -31.85 28.50 -6.52
CA VAL A 664 -30.98 27.63 -5.72
C VAL A 664 -31.77 26.55 -5.01
N VAL A 665 -32.85 26.94 -4.31
CA VAL A 665 -33.73 26.01 -3.59
C VAL A 665 -34.40 25.01 -4.56
N SER A 666 -34.85 25.46 -5.73
CA SER A 666 -35.50 24.58 -6.71
C SER A 666 -34.58 23.55 -7.33
N LEU A 667 -33.29 23.87 -7.42
CA LEU A 667 -32.27 22.96 -7.97
C LEU A 667 -31.64 22.07 -6.91
N HIS A 668 -31.82 22.38 -5.62
CA HIS A 668 -31.29 21.58 -4.53
C HIS A 668 -31.89 20.18 -4.52
N GLU A 669 -31.07 19.18 -4.49
CA GLU A 669 -31.47 17.76 -4.49
C GLU A 669 -31.10 17.10 -3.15
N PHE A 670 -32.01 16.23 -2.65
CA PHE A 670 -31.76 15.45 -1.43
C PHE A 670 -30.68 14.39 -1.66
N ASN A 671 -30.58 13.85 -2.87
CA ASN A 671 -29.59 12.89 -3.26
C ASN A 671 -29.02 13.26 -4.64
N PRO A 672 -28.02 14.15 -4.71
CA PRO A 672 -27.44 14.62 -5.96
C PRO A 672 -26.89 13.52 -6.87
N MET A 673 -26.35 12.45 -6.27
CA MET A 673 -25.79 11.31 -7.02
C MET A 673 -26.82 10.59 -7.90
N MET A 674 -28.08 10.53 -7.45
CA MET A 674 -29.20 9.91 -8.18
C MET A 674 -30.13 10.91 -8.84
N GLY A 675 -29.76 12.18 -8.86
CA GLY A 675 -30.60 13.30 -9.28
C GLY A 675 -30.52 13.68 -10.77
N HIS A 676 -30.76 14.96 -11.00
CA HIS A 676 -30.78 15.56 -12.33
C HIS A 676 -29.35 15.94 -12.78
N ARG A 677 -28.64 14.96 -13.26
CA ARG A 677 -27.25 15.07 -13.70
C ARG A 677 -26.98 14.25 -14.95
N GLY A 678 -25.79 14.40 -15.54
CA GLY A 678 -25.29 13.60 -16.65
C GLY A 678 -26.19 13.64 -17.88
N CYS A 679 -26.47 12.49 -18.48
CA CYS A 679 -27.33 12.40 -19.66
C CYS A 679 -28.74 12.94 -19.39
N ARG A 680 -29.23 12.92 -18.15
CA ARG A 680 -30.54 13.47 -17.80
C ARG A 680 -30.58 14.97 -17.99
N LEU A 681 -29.49 15.71 -17.70
CA LEU A 681 -29.34 17.11 -18.08
C LEU A 681 -29.33 17.31 -19.58
N ALA A 682 -28.59 16.47 -20.32
CA ALA A 682 -28.50 16.57 -21.77
C ALA A 682 -29.83 16.26 -22.46
N VAL A 683 -30.69 15.44 -21.88
CA VAL A 683 -32.05 15.19 -22.35
C VAL A 683 -32.95 16.38 -22.05
N THR A 684 -32.86 16.95 -20.86
CA THR A 684 -33.70 18.11 -20.48
C THR A 684 -33.25 19.40 -21.18
N TYR A 685 -31.94 19.60 -21.32
CA TYR A 685 -31.32 20.78 -21.92
C TYR A 685 -30.33 20.39 -23.03
N PRO A 686 -30.82 19.91 -24.19
CA PRO A 686 -29.96 19.38 -25.27
C PRO A 686 -29.02 20.44 -25.84
N GLU A 687 -29.30 21.71 -25.67
CA GLU A 687 -28.44 22.82 -26.08
C GLU A 687 -27.08 22.83 -25.35
N ILE A 688 -26.98 22.20 -24.16
CA ILE A 688 -25.69 22.03 -23.46
C ILE A 688 -24.80 21.05 -24.24
N ALA A 689 -25.37 19.91 -24.65
CA ALA A 689 -24.65 18.94 -25.48
C ALA A 689 -24.29 19.51 -26.86
N GLU A 690 -25.16 20.31 -27.45
CA GLU A 690 -24.88 21.03 -28.69
C GLU A 690 -23.67 21.97 -28.53
N MET A 691 -23.65 22.76 -27.47
CA MET A 691 -22.53 23.68 -27.18
C MET A 691 -21.22 22.93 -26.97
N GLN A 692 -21.22 21.86 -26.14
CA GLN A 692 -20.01 21.08 -25.89
C GLN A 692 -19.50 20.40 -27.16
N THR A 693 -20.40 19.90 -28.02
CA THR A 693 -20.02 19.34 -29.33
C THR A 693 -19.40 20.38 -30.24
N ASN A 694 -19.98 21.58 -30.29
CA ASN A 694 -19.39 22.71 -31.02
C ASN A 694 -17.94 22.97 -30.57
N ALA A 695 -17.72 23.09 -29.28
CA ALA A 695 -16.41 23.38 -28.71
C ALA A 695 -15.39 22.26 -29.02
N VAL A 696 -15.78 21.00 -28.87
CA VAL A 696 -14.91 19.83 -29.13
C VAL A 696 -14.52 19.74 -30.61
N ILE A 697 -15.50 19.80 -31.50
CA ILE A 697 -15.26 19.63 -32.95
C ILE A 697 -14.48 20.81 -33.51
N LYS A 698 -14.82 22.05 -33.14
CA LYS A 698 -14.05 23.25 -33.56
C LYS A 698 -12.61 23.19 -33.11
N ALA A 699 -12.36 22.80 -31.84
CA ALA A 699 -11.00 22.65 -31.32
C ALA A 699 -10.23 21.56 -32.08
N ALA A 700 -10.86 20.41 -32.35
CA ALA A 700 -10.25 19.31 -33.09
C ALA A 700 -9.92 19.71 -34.53
N ILE A 701 -10.82 20.39 -35.23
CA ILE A 701 -10.59 20.89 -36.59
C ILE A 701 -9.39 21.87 -36.58
N LYS A 702 -9.39 22.80 -35.65
CA LYS A 702 -8.32 23.82 -35.52
C LYS A 702 -6.96 23.16 -35.33
N VAL A 703 -6.82 22.26 -34.33
CA VAL A 703 -5.54 21.63 -34.05
C VAL A 703 -5.14 20.65 -35.17
N SER A 704 -6.11 19.99 -35.81
CA SER A 704 -5.80 19.13 -36.98
C SER A 704 -5.21 19.96 -38.11
N ALA A 705 -5.71 21.16 -38.37
CA ALA A 705 -5.17 22.06 -39.38
C ALA A 705 -3.77 22.58 -39.01
N GLU A 706 -3.52 22.83 -37.71
CA GLU A 706 -2.22 23.30 -37.23
C GLU A 706 -1.13 22.23 -37.33
N THR A 707 -1.47 20.97 -37.02
CA THR A 707 -0.51 19.87 -36.89
C THR A 707 -0.37 19.01 -38.14
N GLY A 708 -1.36 19.08 -39.05
CA GLY A 708 -1.44 18.16 -40.20
C GLY A 708 -1.88 16.74 -39.84
N HIS A 709 -2.18 16.49 -38.57
CA HIS A 709 -2.72 15.20 -38.09
C HIS A 709 -4.21 15.33 -37.82
N MET A 710 -5.03 14.47 -38.45
CA MET A 710 -6.49 14.48 -38.25
C MET A 710 -6.84 13.83 -36.92
N ILE A 711 -7.31 14.64 -35.97
CA ILE A 711 -7.77 14.21 -34.65
C ILE A 711 -9.11 13.48 -34.82
N THR A 712 -9.27 12.39 -34.06
CA THR A 712 -10.54 11.67 -33.89
C THR A 712 -11.07 11.97 -32.49
N PRO A 713 -12.00 12.90 -32.30
CA PRO A 713 -12.61 13.17 -31.00
C PRO A 713 -13.36 11.95 -30.44
N HIS A 714 -13.16 11.67 -29.14
CA HIS A 714 -13.94 10.66 -28.42
C HIS A 714 -14.85 11.38 -27.43
N ILE A 715 -16.15 11.27 -27.65
CA ILE A 715 -17.20 11.95 -26.87
C ILE A 715 -17.90 10.91 -26.00
N MET A 716 -17.96 11.15 -24.70
CA MET A 716 -18.53 10.24 -23.74
C MET A 716 -19.74 10.83 -23.03
N VAL A 717 -20.87 10.14 -23.14
CA VAL A 717 -22.12 10.50 -22.48
C VAL A 717 -22.18 9.83 -21.10
N PRO A 718 -22.23 10.59 -20.01
CA PRO A 718 -22.23 10.03 -18.66
C PRO A 718 -23.63 9.57 -18.22
N LEU A 719 -23.68 8.71 -17.22
CA LEU A 719 -24.88 8.34 -16.45
C LEU A 719 -26.01 7.67 -17.25
N VAL A 720 -25.67 7.03 -18.36
CA VAL A 720 -26.65 6.32 -19.19
C VAL A 720 -27.15 5.06 -18.47
N GLY A 721 -28.46 4.93 -18.34
CA GLY A 721 -29.12 3.74 -17.80
C GLY A 721 -30.06 3.04 -18.79
N GLU A 722 -30.41 3.71 -19.90
CA GLU A 722 -31.30 3.23 -20.96
C GLU A 722 -30.70 3.57 -22.32
N VAL A 723 -30.75 2.65 -23.27
CA VAL A 723 -30.19 2.88 -24.61
C VAL A 723 -30.81 4.11 -25.33
N LYS A 724 -32.06 4.40 -25.05
CA LYS A 724 -32.74 5.57 -25.66
C LYS A 724 -32.21 6.90 -25.16
N GLU A 725 -31.69 6.95 -23.93
CA GLU A 725 -30.99 8.14 -23.41
C GLU A 725 -29.74 8.41 -24.24
N LEU A 726 -28.92 7.37 -24.45
CA LEU A 726 -27.70 7.49 -25.26
C LEU A 726 -28.06 7.90 -26.70
N LYS A 727 -29.04 7.23 -27.29
CA LYS A 727 -29.47 7.54 -28.66
C LYS A 727 -29.91 8.98 -28.79
N TYR A 728 -30.72 9.48 -27.86
CA TYR A 728 -31.22 10.86 -27.91
C TYR A 728 -30.07 11.88 -27.88
N VAL A 729 -29.16 11.72 -26.94
CA VAL A 729 -27.99 12.63 -26.79
C VAL A 729 -27.04 12.45 -27.98
N LYS A 730 -26.79 11.25 -28.42
CA LYS A 730 -25.96 10.96 -29.61
C LYS A 730 -26.56 11.60 -30.89
N ASP A 731 -27.85 11.60 -31.07
CA ASP A 731 -28.49 12.24 -32.24
C ASP A 731 -28.22 13.76 -32.26
N VAL A 732 -28.22 14.41 -31.09
CA VAL A 732 -27.81 15.83 -30.95
C VAL A 732 -26.34 16.02 -31.30
N ILE A 733 -25.47 15.16 -30.77
CA ILE A 733 -24.01 15.21 -31.01
C ILE A 733 -23.71 15.01 -32.50
N VAL A 734 -24.27 13.97 -33.12
CA VAL A 734 -24.04 13.62 -34.54
C VAL A 734 -24.52 14.75 -35.45
N LYS A 735 -25.74 15.25 -35.24
CA LYS A 735 -26.26 16.36 -36.00
C LYS A 735 -25.35 17.60 -35.95
N THR A 736 -24.85 17.93 -34.77
CA THR A 736 -24.00 19.11 -34.57
C THR A 736 -22.61 18.88 -35.15
N ALA A 737 -22.00 17.73 -34.89
CA ALA A 737 -20.67 17.38 -35.38
C ALA A 737 -20.62 17.28 -36.89
N ASP A 738 -21.58 16.57 -37.53
CA ASP A 738 -21.62 16.40 -38.97
C ASP A 738 -21.80 17.72 -39.72
N ALA A 739 -22.62 18.65 -39.18
CA ALA A 739 -22.80 19.98 -39.74
C ALA A 739 -21.49 20.79 -39.70
N LEU A 740 -20.76 20.76 -38.62
CA LEU A 740 -19.46 21.45 -38.44
C LEU A 740 -18.37 20.87 -39.36
N ILE A 741 -18.25 19.57 -39.41
CA ILE A 741 -17.29 18.87 -40.26
C ILE A 741 -17.53 19.15 -41.73
N ALA A 742 -18.79 19.09 -42.15
CA ALA A 742 -19.18 19.41 -43.51
C ALA A 742 -18.90 20.87 -43.85
N ALA A 743 -19.23 21.80 -42.97
CA ALA A 743 -18.94 23.23 -43.14
C ALA A 743 -17.44 23.54 -43.22
N ALA A 744 -16.60 22.79 -42.50
CA ALA A 744 -15.16 22.92 -42.58
C ALA A 744 -14.53 22.22 -43.80
N GLY A 745 -15.27 21.36 -44.50
CA GLY A 745 -14.77 20.63 -45.67
C GLY A 745 -13.64 19.64 -45.35
N VAL A 746 -13.63 19.08 -44.17
CA VAL A 746 -12.61 18.12 -43.68
C VAL A 746 -13.21 16.71 -43.60
N ASP A 747 -12.32 15.67 -43.69
CA ASP A 747 -12.71 14.27 -43.49
C ASP A 747 -12.32 13.87 -42.03
N MET A 748 -13.10 14.34 -41.08
CA MET A 748 -12.88 14.04 -39.66
C MET A 748 -13.86 12.94 -39.22
N LYS A 749 -13.28 11.94 -38.51
CA LYS A 749 -14.06 10.92 -37.79
C LYS A 749 -14.14 11.28 -36.33
N TYR A 750 -15.17 10.83 -35.66
CA TYR A 750 -15.34 10.96 -34.22
C TYR A 750 -16.07 9.72 -33.69
N GLU A 751 -15.91 9.46 -32.39
CA GLU A 751 -16.56 8.35 -31.70
C GLU A 751 -17.49 8.89 -30.61
N VAL A 752 -18.64 8.24 -30.44
CA VAL A 752 -19.60 8.54 -29.38
C VAL A 752 -19.81 7.28 -28.56
N GLY A 753 -19.34 7.32 -27.31
CA GLY A 753 -19.49 6.22 -26.37
C GLY A 753 -20.18 6.65 -25.08
N THR A 754 -20.22 5.78 -24.14
CA THR A 754 -20.85 6.03 -22.85
C THR A 754 -20.03 5.53 -21.67
N MET A 755 -20.26 6.14 -20.53
CA MET A 755 -19.78 5.61 -19.26
C MET A 755 -20.76 4.53 -18.75
N ILE A 756 -20.23 3.35 -18.43
CA ILE A 756 -20.99 2.30 -17.74
C ILE A 756 -20.73 2.47 -16.24
N GLU A 757 -21.65 3.10 -15.56
CA GLU A 757 -21.54 3.46 -14.14
C GLU A 757 -22.82 3.22 -13.34
N ILE A 758 -23.90 2.85 -14.04
CA ILE A 758 -25.15 2.44 -13.42
C ILE A 758 -25.31 0.92 -13.56
N PRO A 759 -25.66 0.19 -12.50
CA PRO A 759 -25.85 -1.26 -12.58
C PRO A 759 -26.81 -1.71 -13.68
N ARG A 760 -27.89 -0.95 -13.94
CA ARG A 760 -28.81 -1.24 -15.02
C ARG A 760 -28.12 -1.17 -16.40
N ALA A 761 -27.24 -0.20 -16.60
CA ALA A 761 -26.46 -0.10 -17.84
C ALA A 761 -25.57 -1.32 -18.05
N ALA A 762 -24.93 -1.80 -17.00
CA ALA A 762 -24.12 -3.03 -17.06
C ALA A 762 -24.95 -4.26 -17.41
N LEU A 763 -26.17 -4.37 -16.85
CA LEU A 763 -27.11 -5.47 -17.12
C LEU A 763 -27.71 -5.42 -18.53
N THR A 764 -27.77 -4.27 -19.15
CA THR A 764 -28.33 -4.05 -20.51
C THR A 764 -27.27 -3.61 -21.51
N ALA A 765 -26.01 -3.91 -21.24
CA ALA A 765 -24.87 -3.44 -22.02
C ALA A 765 -24.92 -3.85 -23.50
N GLY A 766 -25.43 -5.03 -23.81
CA GLY A 766 -25.63 -5.46 -25.20
C GLY A 766 -26.58 -4.55 -25.99
N GLU A 767 -27.64 -4.04 -25.38
CA GLU A 767 -28.54 -3.07 -26.03
C GLU A 767 -27.86 -1.70 -26.21
N ILE A 768 -27.13 -1.24 -25.19
CA ILE A 768 -26.42 0.03 -25.23
C ILE A 768 -25.29 0.01 -26.28
N ALA A 769 -24.64 -1.14 -26.48
CA ALA A 769 -23.57 -1.32 -27.44
C ALA A 769 -24.02 -1.17 -28.92
N LYS A 770 -25.33 -1.23 -29.19
CA LYS A 770 -25.87 -0.92 -30.52
C LYS A 770 -25.69 0.54 -30.93
N GLU A 771 -25.59 1.43 -29.93
CA GLU A 771 -25.47 2.88 -30.13
C GLU A 771 -24.09 3.42 -29.70
N ALA A 772 -23.26 2.64 -29.01
CA ALA A 772 -21.97 3.09 -28.49
C ALA A 772 -20.80 2.57 -29.34
N ASP A 773 -19.81 3.45 -29.56
CA ASP A 773 -18.53 3.09 -30.16
C ASP A 773 -17.55 2.56 -29.12
N PHE A 774 -17.71 2.96 -27.86
CA PHE A 774 -16.91 2.49 -26.73
C PHE A 774 -17.68 2.54 -25.40
N PHE A 775 -17.22 1.74 -24.44
CA PHE A 775 -17.60 1.80 -23.04
C PHE A 775 -16.41 2.24 -22.19
N SER A 776 -16.64 3.13 -21.23
CA SER A 776 -15.71 3.44 -20.15
C SER A 776 -16.39 3.13 -18.83
N PHE A 777 -15.82 2.23 -18.02
CA PHE A 777 -16.38 1.88 -16.73
C PHE A 777 -16.09 2.96 -15.71
N GLY A 778 -17.12 3.66 -15.24
CA GLY A 778 -17.06 4.64 -14.15
C GLY A 778 -17.24 3.95 -12.81
N THR A 779 -16.17 3.31 -12.32
CA THR A 779 -16.27 2.39 -11.18
C THR A 779 -16.54 3.08 -9.86
N ASN A 780 -16.36 4.38 -9.72
CA ASN A 780 -16.76 5.11 -8.51
C ASN A 780 -18.28 5.05 -8.32
N ASP A 781 -19.04 5.50 -9.30
CA ASP A 781 -20.51 5.47 -9.27
C ASP A 781 -21.05 4.05 -9.33
N LEU A 782 -20.46 3.17 -10.15
CA LEU A 782 -20.85 1.77 -10.22
C LEU A 782 -20.69 1.07 -8.86
N THR A 783 -19.63 1.35 -8.12
CA THR A 783 -19.42 0.83 -6.77
C THR A 783 -20.46 1.38 -5.79
N GLN A 784 -20.68 2.71 -5.78
CA GLN A 784 -21.68 3.33 -4.89
C GLN A 784 -23.06 2.72 -5.08
N MET A 785 -23.49 2.59 -6.34
CA MET A 785 -24.83 2.09 -6.67
C MET A 785 -24.97 0.58 -6.46
N THR A 786 -23.88 -0.18 -6.61
CA THR A 786 -23.88 -1.64 -6.38
C THR A 786 -23.91 -1.96 -4.90
N PHE A 787 -23.12 -1.26 -4.08
CA PHE A 787 -23.15 -1.40 -2.62
C PHE A 787 -24.33 -0.69 -1.97
N GLY A 788 -24.93 0.32 -2.61
CA GLY A 788 -26.07 1.05 -2.10
C GLY A 788 -25.70 2.08 -1.01
N PHE A 789 -24.48 2.63 -1.04
CA PHE A 789 -24.07 3.70 -0.15
C PHE A 789 -23.16 4.72 -0.86
N SER A 790 -23.20 5.96 -0.37
CA SER A 790 -22.38 7.06 -0.90
C SER A 790 -20.95 6.96 -0.35
N ARG A 791 -19.98 7.25 -1.21
CA ARG A 791 -18.56 7.35 -0.83
C ARG A 791 -18.36 8.42 0.27
N ASP A 792 -19.05 9.55 0.15
CA ASP A 792 -18.90 10.68 1.07
C ASP A 792 -19.47 10.39 2.46
N ASP A 793 -20.50 9.55 2.55
CA ASP A 793 -21.11 9.14 3.81
C ASP A 793 -20.52 7.86 4.41
N ALA A 794 -19.82 7.06 3.63
CA ALA A 794 -19.37 5.72 4.02
C ALA A 794 -18.40 5.73 5.21
N ALA A 795 -17.59 6.77 5.38
CA ALA A 795 -16.65 6.91 6.50
C ALA A 795 -17.33 6.78 7.88
N LYS A 796 -18.62 7.11 7.98
CA LYS A 796 -19.38 7.04 9.23
C LYS A 796 -19.54 5.60 9.77
N PHE A 797 -19.48 4.59 8.90
CA PHE A 797 -19.68 3.19 9.29
C PHE A 797 -18.57 2.24 8.82
N LEU A 798 -17.81 2.57 7.80
CA LEU A 798 -16.78 1.69 7.24
C LEU A 798 -15.70 1.30 8.27
N THR A 799 -15.35 2.19 9.20
CA THR A 799 -14.41 1.87 10.27
C THR A 799 -14.91 0.67 11.10
N ALA A 800 -16.20 0.67 11.48
CA ALA A 800 -16.79 -0.45 12.22
C ALA A 800 -16.82 -1.75 11.38
N TYR A 801 -17.01 -1.64 10.05
CA TYR A 801 -16.98 -2.78 9.14
C TYR A 801 -15.58 -3.41 9.03
N TYR A 802 -14.52 -2.60 9.06
CA TYR A 802 -13.14 -3.11 9.12
C TYR A 802 -12.83 -3.74 10.47
N ASP A 803 -13.22 -3.12 11.56
CA ASP A 803 -12.98 -3.60 12.92
C ASP A 803 -13.69 -4.94 13.20
N THR A 804 -14.90 -5.10 12.64
CA THR A 804 -15.69 -6.34 12.74
C THR A 804 -15.36 -7.35 11.63
N LYS A 805 -14.41 -7.04 10.75
CA LYS A 805 -13.95 -7.92 9.64
C LYS A 805 -15.06 -8.24 8.63
N ILE A 806 -16.03 -7.35 8.44
CA ILE A 806 -17.07 -7.48 7.40
C ILE A 806 -16.45 -7.13 6.04
N TYR A 807 -15.66 -6.05 5.97
CA TYR A 807 -14.83 -5.73 4.82
C TYR A 807 -13.35 -5.83 5.18
N GLU A 808 -12.56 -6.38 4.26
CA GLU A 808 -11.10 -6.47 4.39
C GLU A 808 -10.40 -5.21 3.87
N SER A 809 -10.99 -4.56 2.87
CA SER A 809 -10.45 -3.36 2.23
C SER A 809 -11.57 -2.40 1.82
N ASP A 810 -11.18 -1.15 1.54
CA ASP A 810 -12.08 -0.12 1.04
C ASP A 810 -12.48 -0.41 -0.43
N PRO A 811 -13.78 -0.62 -0.73
CA PRO A 811 -14.22 -0.91 -2.08
C PRO A 811 -14.06 0.27 -3.07
N PHE A 812 -13.75 1.46 -2.57
CA PHE A 812 -13.42 2.62 -3.41
C PHE A 812 -11.91 2.72 -3.74
N GLN A 813 -11.06 2.05 -2.97
CA GLN A 813 -9.63 1.95 -3.25
C GLN A 813 -9.29 0.74 -4.12
N HIS A 814 -9.92 -0.40 -3.83
CA HIS A 814 -9.74 -1.66 -4.54
C HIS A 814 -11.07 -2.11 -5.12
N LEU A 815 -11.08 -2.42 -6.40
CA LEU A 815 -12.30 -2.86 -7.07
C LEU A 815 -12.84 -4.13 -6.40
N ASP A 816 -14.11 -4.08 -5.99
CA ASP A 816 -14.83 -5.29 -5.61
C ASP A 816 -14.99 -6.21 -6.83
N GLN A 817 -14.17 -7.26 -6.88
CA GLN A 817 -14.15 -8.17 -8.01
C GLN A 817 -15.30 -9.17 -8.01
N ILE A 818 -16.05 -9.28 -6.89
CA ILE A 818 -17.16 -10.22 -6.73
C ILE A 818 -18.47 -9.61 -7.25
N GLY A 819 -18.90 -8.48 -6.73
CA GLY A 819 -20.13 -7.79 -7.12
C GLY A 819 -19.94 -6.85 -8.31
N VAL A 820 -19.19 -5.77 -8.09
CA VAL A 820 -18.92 -4.75 -9.13
C VAL A 820 -18.17 -5.37 -10.31
N GLY A 821 -17.17 -6.19 -10.03
CA GLY A 821 -16.39 -6.88 -11.06
C GLY A 821 -17.21 -7.84 -11.90
N LYS A 822 -18.25 -8.46 -11.34
CA LYS A 822 -19.21 -9.29 -12.12
C LYS A 822 -19.99 -8.44 -13.12
N LEU A 823 -20.42 -7.25 -12.72
CA LEU A 823 -21.10 -6.31 -13.62
C LEU A 823 -20.17 -5.85 -14.76
N VAL A 824 -18.92 -5.55 -14.43
CA VAL A 824 -17.91 -5.17 -15.44
C VAL A 824 -17.66 -6.30 -16.44
N LYS A 825 -17.46 -7.53 -15.97
CA LYS A 825 -17.29 -8.71 -16.84
C LYS A 825 -18.47 -8.93 -17.76
N MET A 826 -19.69 -8.86 -17.22
CA MET A 826 -20.94 -9.04 -17.97
C MET A 826 -21.08 -7.96 -19.05
N ALA A 827 -20.90 -6.70 -18.68
CA ALA A 827 -21.03 -5.59 -19.61
C ALA A 827 -19.96 -5.63 -20.73
N ALA A 828 -18.73 -6.01 -20.40
CA ALA A 828 -17.66 -6.15 -21.39
C ALA A 828 -17.97 -7.30 -22.38
N HIS A 829 -18.44 -8.44 -21.88
CA HIS A 829 -18.82 -9.59 -22.71
C HIS A 829 -20.01 -9.25 -23.62
N ASP A 830 -21.13 -8.83 -23.05
CA ASP A 830 -22.38 -8.57 -23.79
C ASP A 830 -22.23 -7.42 -24.78
N GLY A 831 -21.45 -6.40 -24.40
CA GLY A 831 -21.12 -5.30 -25.28
C GLY A 831 -20.36 -5.75 -26.52
N ARG A 832 -19.33 -6.59 -26.38
CA ARG A 832 -18.52 -7.11 -27.51
C ARG A 832 -19.27 -8.20 -28.31
N GLU A 833 -20.16 -8.93 -27.68
CA GLU A 833 -21.04 -9.86 -28.43
C GLU A 833 -21.92 -9.09 -29.41
N THR A 834 -22.42 -7.92 -29.01
CA THR A 834 -23.24 -7.05 -29.89
C THR A 834 -22.38 -6.24 -30.88
N ASN A 835 -21.31 -5.64 -30.42
CA ASN A 835 -20.37 -4.84 -31.22
C ASN A 835 -18.94 -5.37 -31.02
N PRO A 836 -18.42 -6.24 -31.91
CA PRO A 836 -17.08 -6.80 -31.80
C PRO A 836 -15.94 -5.75 -31.77
N ASN A 837 -16.20 -4.55 -32.31
CA ASN A 837 -15.22 -3.44 -32.33
C ASN A 837 -15.37 -2.48 -31.16
N LEU A 838 -16.24 -2.78 -30.21
CA LEU A 838 -16.46 -1.92 -29.04
C LEU A 838 -15.17 -1.70 -28.26
N GLY A 839 -14.75 -0.43 -28.12
CA GLY A 839 -13.67 -0.05 -27.24
C GLY A 839 -14.07 -0.22 -25.78
N LEU A 840 -13.17 -0.75 -24.94
CA LEU A 840 -13.43 -0.99 -23.52
C LEU A 840 -12.32 -0.40 -22.66
N GLY A 841 -12.68 0.45 -21.71
CA GLY A 841 -11.74 1.02 -20.75
C GLY A 841 -12.35 1.25 -19.38
N ILE A 842 -11.52 1.63 -18.43
CA ILE A 842 -11.92 2.02 -17.08
C ILE A 842 -11.32 3.38 -16.75
N CYS A 843 -12.08 4.24 -16.08
CA CYS A 843 -11.64 5.59 -15.72
C CYS A 843 -11.90 5.98 -14.26
N GLY A 844 -12.45 5.09 -13.44
CA GLY A 844 -12.61 5.31 -12.00
C GLY A 844 -11.27 5.31 -11.26
N GLU A 845 -11.28 5.59 -9.97
CA GLU A 845 -10.09 5.56 -9.10
C GLU A 845 -9.34 4.21 -9.15
N HIS A 846 -10.05 3.13 -9.41
CA HIS A 846 -9.50 1.79 -9.56
C HIS A 846 -8.55 1.63 -10.75
N GLY A 847 -8.59 2.52 -11.75
CA GLY A 847 -7.68 2.47 -12.91
C GLY A 847 -6.20 2.61 -12.58
N GLY A 848 -5.86 3.11 -11.40
CA GLY A 848 -4.50 3.22 -10.87
C GLY A 848 -4.16 2.20 -9.77
N ASP A 849 -5.10 1.35 -9.38
CA ASP A 849 -4.87 0.32 -8.38
C ASP A 849 -4.33 -0.96 -9.02
N PRO A 850 -3.17 -1.50 -8.58
CA PRO A 850 -2.54 -2.67 -9.21
C PRO A 850 -3.44 -3.91 -9.31
N SER A 851 -4.22 -4.21 -8.26
CA SER A 851 -5.12 -5.38 -8.25
C SER A 851 -6.28 -5.21 -9.23
N SER A 852 -6.81 -4.01 -9.34
CA SER A 852 -7.87 -3.64 -10.27
C SER A 852 -7.36 -3.62 -11.72
N VAL A 853 -6.13 -3.16 -11.95
CA VAL A 853 -5.48 -3.20 -13.28
C VAL A 853 -5.30 -4.65 -13.74
N GLU A 854 -4.86 -5.56 -12.86
CA GLU A 854 -4.77 -7.00 -13.16
C GLU A 854 -6.14 -7.58 -13.52
N PHE A 855 -7.18 -7.22 -12.78
CA PHE A 855 -8.57 -7.60 -13.09
C PHE A 855 -8.99 -7.09 -14.47
N CYS A 856 -8.75 -5.83 -14.80
CA CYS A 856 -9.08 -5.24 -16.11
C CYS A 856 -8.36 -5.96 -17.25
N HIS A 857 -7.08 -6.33 -17.04
CA HIS A 857 -6.36 -7.15 -18.00
C HIS A 857 -7.05 -8.50 -18.22
N ASN A 858 -7.42 -9.20 -17.15
CA ASN A 858 -8.04 -10.53 -17.24
C ASN A 858 -9.44 -10.50 -17.85
N VAL A 859 -10.17 -9.41 -17.70
CA VAL A 859 -11.49 -9.20 -18.34
C VAL A 859 -11.36 -8.85 -19.82
N GLY A 860 -10.22 -8.38 -20.27
CA GLY A 860 -9.97 -8.05 -21.67
C GLY A 860 -10.26 -6.59 -22.01
N LEU A 861 -10.14 -5.65 -21.07
CA LEU A 861 -10.23 -4.22 -21.36
C LEU A 861 -9.04 -3.77 -22.23
N ASP A 862 -9.26 -2.75 -23.06
CA ASP A 862 -8.25 -2.22 -23.96
C ASP A 862 -7.30 -1.25 -23.24
N TYR A 863 -7.83 -0.52 -22.26
CA TYR A 863 -7.04 0.43 -21.47
C TYR A 863 -7.55 0.60 -20.03
N VAL A 864 -6.65 1.08 -19.19
CA VAL A 864 -6.99 1.70 -17.90
C VAL A 864 -6.64 3.18 -17.95
N SER A 865 -7.39 4.01 -17.21
CA SER A 865 -7.15 5.45 -17.10
C SER A 865 -7.09 5.85 -15.62
N CYS A 866 -6.07 6.59 -15.24
CA CYS A 866 -5.80 6.97 -13.87
C CYS A 866 -5.24 8.39 -13.76
N SER A 867 -5.09 8.91 -12.55
CA SER A 867 -4.43 10.19 -12.33
C SER A 867 -2.99 10.18 -12.86
N PRO A 868 -2.42 11.34 -13.26
CA PRO A 868 -1.10 11.42 -13.91
C PRO A 868 0.02 10.68 -13.15
N TYR A 869 0.11 10.88 -11.84
CA TYR A 869 1.17 10.27 -11.02
C TYR A 869 1.01 8.76 -10.82
N ARG A 870 -0.16 8.19 -11.11
CA ARG A 870 -0.39 6.74 -11.09
C ARG A 870 -0.10 6.04 -12.41
N VAL A 871 0.17 6.77 -13.47
CA VAL A 871 0.48 6.21 -14.80
C VAL A 871 1.63 5.22 -14.76
N PRO A 872 2.78 5.49 -14.14
CA PRO A 872 3.87 4.50 -14.05
C PRO A 872 3.48 3.25 -13.28
N ILE A 873 2.72 3.39 -12.20
CA ILE A 873 2.20 2.27 -11.40
C ILE A 873 1.30 1.37 -12.24
N ALA A 874 0.35 1.97 -12.97
CA ALA A 874 -0.57 1.26 -13.84
C ALA A 874 0.16 0.57 -15.01
N ARG A 875 1.19 1.21 -15.59
CA ARG A 875 2.05 0.60 -16.63
C ARG A 875 2.74 -0.65 -16.12
N LEU A 876 3.31 -0.59 -14.92
CA LEU A 876 3.96 -1.74 -14.31
C LEU A 876 2.94 -2.84 -13.96
N ALA A 877 1.82 -2.49 -13.37
CA ALA A 877 0.76 -3.45 -13.04
C ALA A 877 0.19 -4.15 -14.28
N ALA A 878 -0.03 -3.41 -15.37
CA ALA A 878 -0.48 -3.96 -16.64
C ALA A 878 0.55 -4.93 -17.26
N ALA A 879 1.84 -4.59 -17.16
CA ALA A 879 2.92 -5.46 -17.61
C ALA A 879 2.99 -6.75 -16.79
N GLN A 880 2.91 -6.65 -15.47
CA GLN A 880 2.90 -7.81 -14.59
C GLN A 880 1.69 -8.72 -14.85
N ALA A 881 0.51 -8.15 -15.06
CA ALA A 881 -0.68 -8.89 -15.42
C ALA A 881 -0.51 -9.65 -16.75
N ALA A 882 0.05 -9.00 -17.77
CA ALA A 882 0.31 -9.61 -19.07
C ALA A 882 1.39 -10.71 -19.02
N ILE A 883 2.40 -10.58 -18.17
CA ILE A 883 3.42 -11.61 -17.99
C ILE A 883 2.84 -12.84 -17.29
N LYS A 884 2.01 -12.62 -16.25
CA LYS A 884 1.34 -13.71 -15.51
C LYS A 884 0.29 -14.44 -16.35
N ASN A 885 -0.55 -13.69 -17.06
CA ASN A 885 -1.68 -14.18 -17.84
C ASN A 885 -1.68 -13.56 -19.25
N PRO A 886 -0.82 -14.03 -20.17
CA PRO A 886 -0.79 -13.49 -21.52
C PRO A 886 -2.12 -13.70 -22.23
N ARG A 887 -2.66 -12.63 -22.84
CA ARG A 887 -3.83 -12.74 -23.72
C ARG A 887 -3.42 -13.41 -25.05
N ALA A 888 -4.30 -14.21 -25.61
CA ALA A 888 -4.15 -14.66 -26.99
C ALA A 888 -4.04 -13.44 -27.93
N LYS A 889 -3.11 -13.52 -28.89
CA LYS A 889 -2.93 -12.47 -29.90
C LYS A 889 -4.09 -12.46 -30.90
#